data_525b662ba10b8c32be87a20fd49a3404
#
_entry.id   525b662ba10b8c32be87a20fd49a3404
#
_cell.length_a   1.000
_cell.length_b   1.000
_cell.length_c   1.000
_cell.angle_alpha   90.00
_cell.angle_beta   90.00
_cell.angle_gamma   90.00
#
_symmetry.space_group_name_H-M   'P 1'
#
loop_
_entity.id
_entity.type
_entity.pdbx_description
1 polymer ?
#
loop_
_entity_poly.entity_id
_entity_poly.type
_entity_poly.pdbx_seq_one_letter_code
_entity_poly.pdbx_strand_id
1 'polypeptide(L)'
;MTAMTRSSLEYQQDTRIDVASILRMLFDHKVLIAWVVGLFTLVGGIYAIVATPVYQANAMIQIEPKKIGLDATPVFNSKPTSVSEAATEIELIKSRAVLGRVISDLKLDIVATPRYLPLIGKWYARQFKPAKGHVTAAPFGLNRFAWGGEAIAVDALEVPKAMLGLPLTLVAGANGSYSVQDADGNAVVDGKVGLASASNGVSLLVTSLQARPGTEFRLVRNRELATALDYQERLKVSEAGKDSGIVYMSIQDTDPARAVMLVKEVSDRYVRQNVERSSAEAAQRLDFLRSQLPVVRAELEKSEEALHEFQLRTHAVDIGQQTRTLLDQVVDYDNQLSELRLKRTDLDRLYTRQHPQSVAMSQQIGQLEAQKAKLQAEVGQLPETQQELLRLSRDMQVTTQTYTNLLNRVQEQDIIRAGNIGNVRVIDAADANVEEPVKPMRKLIVALAALLGALFAISIIFVRQAFYRGVENPESVEQLGLPVYASLPLSRQQERLNRGQTRKGQAPSRLLGVVAPREATMEALRSLRTSLHFAMAEARNHILMITSPTPGVGKSFVCANLAVVNAQSGKRVLLIDADMRKGYLHQQFGVQPRHGLADALAGKLPFADVVHDTAVKNLQLISCGFAAPNPSELLMHENFTRLLRELAPHYDLVIIDTPPVMAVTDATLVGRQAGTCMMVSRFGQSTVKEIDVARRRLLQNGVTLKGAIFNGVVRKASTAEYDCASYGYDYGDSRA
;
A
#
# COMPACT_ATOMS: atom_id res chain seq x y z
N MET A 1 -51.84 38.63 32.69
CA MET A 1 -51.88 37.24 32.27
C MET A 1 -51.85 37.23 30.75
N THR A 2 -50.70 37.01 30.16
CA THR A 2 -50.56 36.56 28.78
C THR A 2 -49.13 35.99 28.64
N ALA A 3 -49.03 34.70 28.41
CA ALA A 3 -47.85 33.95 28.36
C ALA A 3 -47.06 34.25 27.06
N MET A 4 -45.83 34.70 27.19
CA MET A 4 -44.88 34.75 26.09
C MET A 4 -44.29 33.33 25.87
N THR A 5 -44.74 32.70 24.84
CA THR A 5 -44.16 31.48 24.27
C THR A 5 -42.72 31.75 23.79
N ARG A 6 -41.77 31.15 24.48
CA ARG A 6 -40.39 31.03 23.98
C ARG A 6 -40.38 30.08 22.78
N SER A 7 -40.23 30.58 21.58
CA SER A 7 -39.85 29.79 20.42
C SER A 7 -38.36 29.46 20.52
N SER A 8 -38.05 28.24 20.91
CA SER A 8 -36.73 27.64 20.76
C SER A 8 -36.51 27.40 19.26
N LEU A 9 -35.85 28.34 18.61
CA LEU A 9 -35.23 28.08 17.32
C LEU A 9 -34.04 27.15 17.56
N GLU A 10 -34.27 25.82 17.42
CA GLU A 10 -33.22 24.84 17.19
C GLU A 10 -32.55 25.19 15.85
N TYR A 11 -31.37 25.77 15.96
CA TYR A 11 -30.46 25.91 14.83
C TYR A 11 -29.97 24.51 14.46
N GLN A 12 -30.63 23.88 13.49
CA GLN A 12 -30.04 22.76 12.76
C GLN A 12 -28.75 23.29 12.11
N GLN A 13 -27.61 22.96 12.69
CA GLN A 13 -26.34 23.04 12.00
C GLN A 13 -26.43 22.10 10.80
N ASP A 14 -26.68 22.66 9.65
CA ASP A 14 -26.60 21.99 8.37
C ASP A 14 -25.13 21.60 8.20
N THR A 15 -24.77 20.37 8.61
CA THR A 15 -23.45 19.77 8.46
C THR A 15 -23.24 19.37 7.00
N ARG A 16 -23.46 20.30 6.09
CA ARG A 16 -22.98 20.13 4.70
C ARG A 16 -21.47 20.32 4.73
N ILE A 17 -20.75 19.23 4.50
CA ILE A 17 -19.30 19.29 4.28
C ILE A 17 -19.08 20.16 3.04
N ASP A 18 -18.68 21.39 3.25
CA ASP A 18 -18.35 22.31 2.15
C ASP A 18 -17.01 21.86 1.51
N VAL A 19 -17.15 21.10 0.43
CA VAL A 19 -16.01 20.57 -0.33
C VAL A 19 -15.13 21.72 -0.85
N ALA A 20 -15.72 22.89 -1.15
CA ALA A 20 -14.97 24.05 -1.62
C ALA A 20 -14.06 24.62 -0.54
N SER A 21 -14.50 24.62 0.73
CA SER A 21 -13.69 25.08 1.87
C SER A 21 -12.52 24.13 2.11
N ILE A 22 -12.72 22.81 2.00
CA ILE A 22 -11.65 21.80 2.13
C ILE A 22 -10.61 21.98 1.02
N LEU A 23 -11.05 22.17 -0.22
CA LEU A 23 -10.13 22.37 -1.35
C LEU A 23 -9.31 23.65 -1.18
N ARG A 24 -9.93 24.77 -0.77
CA ARG A 24 -9.21 26.03 -0.50
C ARG A 24 -8.17 25.85 0.62
N MET A 25 -8.53 25.14 1.69
CA MET A 25 -7.61 24.81 2.80
C MET A 25 -6.41 23.98 2.34
N LEU A 26 -6.63 22.96 1.50
CA LEU A 26 -5.54 22.16 0.92
C LEU A 26 -4.65 23.02 0.04
N PHE A 27 -5.21 23.95 -0.73
CA PHE A 27 -4.46 24.85 -1.60
C PHE A 27 -3.57 25.82 -0.81
N ASP A 28 -4.02 26.29 0.35
CA ASP A 28 -3.24 27.13 1.26
C ASP A 28 -2.00 26.40 1.83
N HIS A 29 -2.06 25.05 1.91
CA HIS A 29 -0.98 24.23 2.43
C HIS A 29 -0.23 23.43 1.34
N LYS A 30 -0.35 23.82 0.06
CA LYS A 30 0.26 23.12 -1.10
C LYS A 30 1.77 22.83 -0.95
N VAL A 31 2.52 23.75 -0.33
CA VAL A 31 3.96 23.59 -0.10
C VAL A 31 4.24 22.46 0.89
N LEU A 32 3.46 22.37 1.98
CA LEU A 32 3.57 21.28 2.95
C LEU A 32 3.22 19.95 2.31
N ILE A 33 2.13 19.91 1.55
CA ILE A 33 1.72 18.69 0.80
C ILE A 33 2.84 18.26 -0.14
N ALA A 34 3.40 19.18 -0.93
CA ALA A 34 4.47 18.88 -1.87
C ALA A 34 5.73 18.32 -1.17
N TRP A 35 6.12 18.88 -0.03
CA TRP A 35 7.27 18.40 0.74
C TRP A 35 7.02 17.00 1.32
N VAL A 36 5.86 16.76 1.91
CA VAL A 36 5.51 15.45 2.51
C VAL A 36 5.41 14.38 1.42
N VAL A 37 4.68 14.66 0.34
CA VAL A 37 4.57 13.73 -0.81
C VAL A 37 5.95 13.49 -1.42
N GLY A 38 6.75 14.53 -1.60
CA GLY A 38 8.12 14.42 -2.11
C GLY A 38 9.01 13.54 -1.23
N LEU A 39 8.93 13.68 0.09
CA LEU A 39 9.67 12.85 1.04
C LEU A 39 9.26 11.37 0.96
N PHE A 40 7.95 11.09 0.97
CA PHE A 40 7.44 9.72 0.86
C PHE A 40 7.80 9.08 -0.48
N THR A 41 7.69 9.84 -1.58
CA THR A 41 8.07 9.39 -2.92
C THR A 41 9.57 9.11 -3.01
N LEU A 42 10.40 9.94 -2.39
CA LEU A 42 11.85 9.73 -2.32
C LEU A 42 12.18 8.44 -1.55
N VAL A 43 11.58 8.25 -0.38
CA VAL A 43 11.78 7.05 0.44
C VAL A 43 11.29 5.80 -0.31
N GLY A 44 10.12 5.86 -0.93
CA GLY A 44 9.58 4.79 -1.78
C GLY A 44 10.47 4.47 -2.98
N GLY A 45 11.04 5.50 -3.61
CA GLY A 45 11.99 5.36 -4.71
C GLY A 45 13.30 4.70 -4.26
N ILE A 46 13.86 5.13 -3.14
CA ILE A 46 15.05 4.51 -2.54
C ILE A 46 14.77 3.05 -2.22
N TYR A 47 13.64 2.74 -1.59
CA TYR A 47 13.24 1.37 -1.30
C TYR A 47 13.12 0.52 -2.58
N ALA A 48 12.46 1.04 -3.63
CA ALA A 48 12.29 0.35 -4.91
C ALA A 48 13.62 0.05 -5.63
N ILE A 49 14.68 0.86 -5.39
CA ILE A 49 16.02 0.66 -5.93
C ILE A 49 16.81 -0.34 -5.06
N VAL A 50 16.70 -0.25 -3.75
CA VAL A 50 17.45 -1.07 -2.79
C VAL A 50 16.89 -2.49 -2.70
N ALA A 51 15.57 -2.66 -2.86
CA ALA A 51 14.91 -3.96 -2.79
C ALA A 51 15.52 -4.98 -3.77
N THR A 52 15.59 -6.24 -3.33
CA THR A 52 16.16 -7.32 -4.13
C THR A 52 15.25 -7.64 -5.30
N PRO A 53 15.74 -7.62 -6.56
CA PRO A 53 14.95 -8.06 -7.69
C PRO A 53 14.69 -9.57 -7.60
N VAL A 54 13.51 -9.98 -8.01
CA VAL A 54 13.07 -11.36 -8.11
C VAL A 54 12.73 -11.63 -9.56
N TYR A 55 13.35 -12.64 -10.12
CA TYR A 55 13.14 -13.08 -11.50
C TYR A 55 12.22 -14.28 -11.51
N GLN A 56 11.55 -14.50 -12.62
CA GLN A 56 10.68 -15.65 -12.81
C GLN A 56 11.19 -16.44 -14.02
N ALA A 57 11.49 -17.72 -13.79
CA ALA A 57 11.73 -18.67 -14.87
C ALA A 57 10.43 -19.39 -15.21
N ASN A 58 10.23 -19.63 -16.50
CA ASN A 58 9.04 -20.28 -17.03
C ASN A 58 9.46 -21.44 -17.95
N ALA A 59 8.66 -22.51 -17.97
CA ALA A 59 8.72 -23.57 -18.96
C ALA A 59 7.31 -24.00 -19.36
N MET A 60 7.17 -24.57 -20.54
CA MET A 60 5.89 -25.06 -21.06
C MET A 60 6.02 -26.50 -21.51
N ILE A 61 5.14 -27.35 -21.03
CA ILE A 61 5.06 -28.76 -21.40
C ILE A 61 3.67 -29.05 -21.97
N GLN A 62 3.64 -29.94 -22.96
CA GLN A 62 2.41 -30.48 -23.54
C GLN A 62 2.19 -31.88 -23.01
N ILE A 63 0.98 -32.16 -22.55
CA ILE A 63 0.50 -33.47 -22.15
C ILE A 63 -0.42 -33.94 -23.28
N GLU A 64 0.04 -34.89 -24.04
CA GLU A 64 -0.80 -35.51 -25.08
C GLU A 64 -1.77 -36.50 -24.44
N PRO A 65 -3.04 -36.52 -24.84
CA PRO A 65 -3.98 -37.50 -24.32
C PRO A 65 -3.46 -38.91 -24.64
N LYS A 66 -3.44 -39.79 -23.65
CA LYS A 66 -3.10 -41.21 -23.87
C LYS A 66 -4.08 -41.77 -24.89
N LYS A 67 -3.62 -41.97 -26.14
CA LYS A 67 -4.36 -42.77 -27.12
C LYS A 67 -4.37 -44.23 -26.59
N ILE A 68 -5.42 -44.58 -25.85
CA ILE A 68 -5.69 -45.99 -25.56
C ILE A 68 -6.01 -46.58 -26.92
N GLY A 69 -5.07 -47.33 -27.51
CA GLY A 69 -5.19 -47.91 -28.85
C GLY A 69 -6.48 -48.71 -28.99
N LEU A 70 -7.37 -48.13 -29.71
CA LEU A 70 -8.50 -48.67 -30.45
C LEU A 70 -9.23 -47.45 -31.01
N ASP A 71 -9.35 -47.36 -32.33
CA ASP A 71 -10.16 -46.36 -33.00
C ASP A 71 -11.57 -46.39 -32.39
N ALA A 72 -11.80 -45.50 -31.42
CA ALA A 72 -13.13 -45.27 -30.91
C ALA A 72 -13.91 -44.51 -31.99
N THR A 73 -14.72 -45.23 -32.75
CA THR A 73 -15.75 -44.60 -33.59
C THR A 73 -16.47 -43.53 -32.73
N PRO A 74 -16.67 -42.33 -33.22
CA PRO A 74 -17.24 -41.20 -32.44
C PRO A 74 -18.76 -41.35 -32.36
N VAL A 75 -19.27 -42.34 -31.59
CA VAL A 75 -20.73 -42.57 -31.52
C VAL A 75 -21.36 -42.06 -30.23
N PHE A 76 -20.61 -41.61 -29.25
CA PHE A 76 -21.24 -41.04 -28.06
C PHE A 76 -20.56 -39.72 -27.61
N ASN A 77 -21.17 -38.60 -27.98
CA ASN A 77 -21.01 -37.30 -27.38
C ASN A 77 -21.58 -37.23 -25.96
N SER A 78 -21.15 -38.05 -25.03
CA SER A 78 -21.30 -37.79 -23.62
C SER A 78 -20.03 -37.12 -23.14
N LYS A 79 -20.10 -35.76 -22.91
CA LYS A 79 -19.04 -35.04 -22.19
C LYS A 79 -18.69 -35.82 -20.94
N PRO A 80 -17.49 -36.36 -20.82
CA PRO A 80 -17.06 -36.88 -19.54
C PRO A 80 -16.91 -35.69 -18.60
N THR A 81 -17.56 -35.74 -17.45
CA THR A 81 -17.15 -35.00 -16.26
C THR A 81 -15.82 -35.60 -15.78
N SER A 82 -14.80 -35.54 -16.62
CA SER A 82 -13.46 -35.98 -16.29
C SER A 82 -12.73 -34.80 -15.65
N VAL A 83 -12.21 -35.02 -14.47
CA VAL A 83 -11.06 -34.28 -13.97
C VAL A 83 -10.06 -34.21 -15.15
N SER A 84 -9.71 -33.03 -15.60
CA SER A 84 -8.78 -32.83 -16.71
C SER A 84 -7.54 -33.72 -16.46
N GLU A 85 -7.14 -34.53 -17.47
CA GLU A 85 -5.89 -35.32 -17.35
C GLU A 85 -4.74 -34.40 -16.94
N ALA A 86 -4.73 -33.15 -17.41
CA ALA A 86 -3.77 -32.13 -17.03
C ALA A 86 -3.82 -31.81 -15.51
N ALA A 87 -4.99 -31.81 -14.87
CA ALA A 87 -5.08 -31.55 -13.43
C ALA A 87 -4.38 -32.64 -12.59
N THR A 88 -4.52 -33.91 -13.01
CA THR A 88 -3.84 -35.03 -12.36
C THR A 88 -2.31 -34.93 -12.56
N GLU A 89 -1.86 -34.59 -13.75
CA GLU A 89 -0.44 -34.47 -14.05
C GLU A 89 0.20 -33.23 -13.38
N ILE A 90 -0.55 -32.15 -13.19
CA ILE A 90 -0.13 -30.97 -12.39
C ILE A 90 0.20 -31.38 -10.95
N GLU A 91 -0.63 -32.21 -10.32
CA GLU A 91 -0.37 -32.69 -8.95
C GLU A 91 0.85 -33.66 -8.92
N LEU A 92 1.04 -34.44 -9.98
CA LEU A 92 2.24 -35.30 -10.10
C LEU A 92 3.53 -34.48 -10.25
N ILE A 93 3.52 -33.39 -11.03
CA ILE A 93 4.69 -32.48 -11.15
C ILE A 93 5.05 -31.91 -9.79
N LYS A 94 4.06 -31.51 -8.98
CA LYS A 94 4.25 -30.98 -7.64
C LYS A 94 4.54 -32.05 -6.58
N SER A 95 4.50 -33.32 -6.96
CA SER A 95 4.67 -34.41 -6.01
C SER A 95 6.08 -34.46 -5.41
N ARG A 96 6.16 -35.01 -4.20
CA ARG A 96 7.45 -35.25 -3.54
C ARG A 96 8.35 -36.23 -4.31
N ALA A 97 7.78 -37.08 -5.16
CA ALA A 97 8.54 -37.99 -5.99
C ALA A 97 9.37 -37.25 -7.05
N VAL A 98 8.87 -36.15 -7.60
CA VAL A 98 9.60 -35.27 -8.53
C VAL A 98 10.47 -34.28 -7.75
N LEU A 99 9.86 -33.47 -6.90
CA LEU A 99 10.56 -32.40 -6.19
C LEU A 99 11.63 -32.90 -5.22
N GLY A 100 11.39 -34.01 -4.52
CA GLY A 100 12.38 -34.58 -3.59
C GLY A 100 13.67 -34.96 -4.30
N ARG A 101 13.59 -35.58 -5.49
CA ARG A 101 14.77 -35.91 -6.28
C ARG A 101 15.47 -34.67 -6.82
N VAL A 102 14.73 -33.69 -7.31
CA VAL A 102 15.32 -32.40 -7.75
C VAL A 102 16.05 -31.72 -6.60
N ILE A 103 15.48 -31.73 -5.40
CA ILE A 103 16.11 -31.16 -4.19
C ILE A 103 17.39 -31.88 -3.85
N SER A 104 17.39 -33.21 -3.91
CA SER A 104 18.59 -34.04 -3.66
C SER A 104 19.65 -33.82 -4.73
N ASP A 105 19.28 -33.85 -6.03
CA ASP A 105 20.20 -33.69 -7.16
C ASP A 105 20.87 -32.31 -7.20
N LEU A 106 20.09 -31.23 -6.87
CA LEU A 106 20.57 -29.86 -6.83
C LEU A 106 21.03 -29.42 -5.44
N LYS A 107 20.95 -30.29 -4.42
CA LYS A 107 21.36 -30.01 -3.02
C LYS A 107 20.69 -28.75 -2.45
N LEU A 108 19.40 -28.55 -2.76
CA LEU A 108 18.64 -27.34 -2.37
C LEU A 108 18.35 -27.25 -0.88
N ASP A 109 18.53 -28.31 -0.16
CA ASP A 109 18.43 -28.44 1.28
C ASP A 109 19.65 -27.83 2.01
N ILE A 110 20.74 -27.53 1.27
CA ILE A 110 21.90 -26.79 1.78
C ILE A 110 21.79 -25.34 1.33
N VAL A 111 21.58 -24.44 2.28
CA VAL A 111 21.58 -23.00 2.04
C VAL A 111 22.91 -22.42 2.49
N ALA A 112 23.70 -21.91 1.55
CA ALA A 112 24.96 -21.24 1.83
C ALA A 112 24.91 -19.83 1.24
N THR A 113 24.85 -18.82 2.08
CA THR A 113 24.70 -17.40 1.63
C THR A 113 25.65 -16.48 2.36
N PRO A 114 26.28 -15.52 1.66
CA PRO A 114 27.09 -14.48 2.32
C PRO A 114 26.23 -13.64 3.27
N ARG A 115 26.82 -13.20 4.37
CA ARG A 115 26.18 -12.28 5.30
C ARG A 115 26.34 -10.84 4.81
N TYR A 116 25.24 -10.19 4.52
CA TYR A 116 25.20 -8.80 4.07
C TYR A 116 24.88 -7.84 5.20
N LEU A 117 25.35 -6.59 5.08
CA LEU A 117 24.89 -5.51 5.96
C LEU A 117 23.37 -5.31 5.78
N PRO A 118 22.59 -5.22 6.87
CA PRO A 118 21.15 -4.97 6.78
C PRO A 118 20.83 -3.75 5.92
N LEU A 119 19.70 -3.80 5.21
CA LEU A 119 19.14 -2.79 4.31
C LEU A 119 19.95 -2.54 3.03
N ILE A 120 21.20 -2.11 3.11
CA ILE A 120 21.97 -1.61 1.96
C ILE A 120 23.01 -2.59 1.43
N GLY A 121 23.45 -3.58 2.21
CA GLY A 121 24.56 -4.46 1.84
C GLY A 121 24.31 -5.27 0.56
N LYS A 122 23.09 -5.84 0.44
CA LYS A 122 22.70 -6.58 -0.78
C LYS A 122 22.63 -5.70 -2.01
N TRP A 123 22.18 -4.45 -1.86
CA TRP A 123 22.13 -3.50 -2.97
C TRP A 123 23.55 -3.10 -3.41
N TYR A 124 24.42 -2.76 -2.45
CA TYR A 124 25.81 -2.39 -2.75
C TYR A 124 26.56 -3.55 -3.43
N ALA A 125 26.45 -4.77 -2.92
CA ALA A 125 27.06 -5.96 -3.48
C ALA A 125 26.63 -6.24 -4.93
N ARG A 126 25.39 -5.91 -5.29
CA ARG A 126 24.88 -6.06 -6.67
C ARG A 126 25.41 -5.02 -7.65
N GLN A 127 25.72 -3.81 -7.17
CA GLN A 127 26.32 -2.77 -8.03
C GLN A 127 27.75 -3.12 -8.43
N PHE A 128 28.41 -3.91 -7.62
CA PHE A 128 29.77 -4.32 -7.87
C PHE A 128 29.82 -5.58 -8.75
N LYS A 129 30.33 -5.43 -9.98
CA LYS A 129 30.58 -6.54 -10.90
C LYS A 129 32.11 -6.74 -11.00
N PRO A 130 32.72 -7.50 -10.08
CA PRO A 130 34.15 -7.74 -10.14
C PRO A 130 34.50 -8.57 -11.36
N ALA A 131 35.74 -8.41 -11.86
CA ALA A 131 36.33 -9.42 -12.74
C ALA A 131 36.37 -10.77 -11.99
N LYS A 132 36.23 -11.90 -12.72
CA LYS A 132 36.23 -13.25 -12.11
C LYS A 132 37.37 -13.39 -11.13
N GLY A 133 37.09 -13.75 -9.89
CA GLY A 133 38.08 -13.99 -8.84
C GLY A 133 38.44 -12.79 -7.94
N HIS A 134 37.89 -11.61 -8.18
CA HIS A 134 38.14 -10.45 -7.32
C HIS A 134 36.97 -10.18 -6.36
N VAL A 135 37.28 -9.80 -5.12
CA VAL A 135 36.35 -9.46 -4.06
C VAL A 135 36.53 -7.97 -3.71
N THR A 136 35.46 -7.25 -3.53
CA THR A 136 35.47 -5.82 -3.16
C THR A 136 36.18 -5.59 -1.82
N ALA A 137 36.94 -4.50 -1.67
CA ALA A 137 37.44 -4.06 -0.36
C ALA A 137 36.28 -3.73 0.59
N ALA A 138 36.43 -4.05 1.88
CA ALA A 138 35.40 -3.76 2.87
C ALA A 138 35.37 -2.26 3.19
N PRO A 139 34.31 -1.51 2.92
CA PRO A 139 34.15 -0.16 3.38
C PRO A 139 34.20 -0.10 4.92
N PHE A 140 34.88 0.92 5.46
CA PHE A 140 34.98 1.18 6.90
C PHE A 140 35.54 0.01 7.75
N GLY A 141 36.30 -0.92 7.14
CA GLY A 141 36.86 -2.07 7.86
C GLY A 141 35.86 -3.14 8.29
N LEU A 142 34.63 -3.11 7.75
CA LEU A 142 33.57 -4.09 8.07
C LEU A 142 33.78 -5.41 7.32
N ASN A 143 34.87 -6.14 7.57
CA ASN A 143 35.26 -7.37 6.90
C ASN A 143 34.27 -8.53 7.10
N ARG A 144 33.52 -8.49 8.15
CA ARG A 144 32.49 -9.47 8.53
C ARG A 144 31.38 -9.62 7.47
N PHE A 145 31.07 -8.54 6.76
CA PHE A 145 29.99 -8.50 5.77
C PHE A 145 30.53 -8.66 4.34
N ALA A 146 29.69 -9.24 3.49
CA ALA A 146 29.92 -9.32 2.05
C ALA A 146 29.56 -8.00 1.36
N TRP A 147 30.43 -7.54 0.45
CA TRP A 147 30.30 -6.26 -0.24
C TRP A 147 30.30 -6.38 -1.77
N GLY A 148 30.48 -7.61 -2.30
CA GLY A 148 30.42 -7.92 -3.73
C GLY A 148 31.58 -8.82 -4.16
N GLY A 149 31.23 -9.87 -4.91
CA GLY A 149 32.16 -10.87 -5.39
C GLY A 149 32.38 -12.05 -4.45
N GLU A 150 31.88 -12.00 -3.21
CA GLU A 150 31.94 -13.11 -2.29
C GLU A 150 30.98 -14.23 -2.72
N ALA A 151 31.52 -15.45 -2.82
CA ALA A 151 30.78 -16.64 -3.20
C ALA A 151 31.28 -17.86 -2.42
N ILE A 152 30.38 -18.78 -2.14
CA ILE A 152 30.68 -20.08 -1.53
C ILE A 152 29.90 -21.17 -2.25
N ALA A 153 30.55 -22.28 -2.53
CA ALA A 153 29.90 -23.49 -2.99
C ALA A 153 30.19 -24.63 -2.00
N VAL A 154 29.11 -25.22 -1.50
CA VAL A 154 29.13 -26.32 -0.55
C VAL A 154 28.57 -27.55 -1.23
N ASP A 155 29.37 -28.60 -1.31
CA ASP A 155 29.00 -29.85 -1.97
C ASP A 155 28.34 -30.84 -1.00
N ALA A 156 28.77 -30.87 0.24
CA ALA A 156 28.16 -31.68 1.28
C ALA A 156 28.16 -30.92 2.62
N LEU A 157 27.04 -30.98 3.31
CA LEU A 157 26.90 -30.54 4.68
C LEU A 157 26.01 -31.55 5.42
N GLU A 158 26.62 -32.34 6.28
CA GLU A 158 25.87 -33.23 7.16
C GLU A 158 25.93 -32.71 8.59
N VAL A 159 24.79 -32.72 9.26
CA VAL A 159 24.65 -32.22 10.60
C VAL A 159 23.81 -33.20 11.43
N PRO A 160 24.01 -33.29 12.75
CA PRO A 160 23.14 -34.05 13.64
C PRO A 160 21.68 -33.62 13.50
N LYS A 161 20.73 -34.54 13.71
CA LYS A 161 19.29 -34.27 13.59
C LYS A 161 18.81 -33.06 14.43
N ALA A 162 19.47 -32.82 15.55
CA ALA A 162 19.17 -31.66 16.42
C ALA A 162 19.58 -30.30 15.80
N MET A 163 20.54 -30.31 14.87
CA MET A 163 21.05 -29.10 14.22
C MET A 163 20.36 -28.81 12.85
N LEU A 164 19.47 -29.70 12.40
CA LEU A 164 18.73 -29.48 11.15
C LEU A 164 17.85 -28.24 11.24
N GLY A 165 18.04 -27.30 10.32
CA GLY A 165 17.34 -26.02 10.25
C GLY A 165 17.96 -24.91 11.09
N LEU A 166 18.97 -25.20 11.89
CA LEU A 166 19.69 -24.17 12.66
C LEU A 166 20.78 -23.52 11.79
N PRO A 167 20.99 -22.20 11.91
CA PRO A 167 22.02 -21.49 11.18
C PRO A 167 23.39 -21.73 11.80
N LEU A 168 24.34 -22.17 10.98
CA LEU A 168 25.77 -22.19 11.29
C LEU A 168 26.43 -20.98 10.61
N THR A 169 27.48 -20.44 11.20
CA THR A 169 28.25 -19.33 10.64
C THR A 169 29.61 -19.84 10.21
N LEU A 170 29.89 -19.77 8.88
CA LEU A 170 31.22 -20.05 8.37
C LEU A 170 31.98 -18.72 8.25
N VAL A 171 33.15 -18.64 8.89
CA VAL A 171 34.08 -17.52 8.81
C VAL A 171 35.22 -17.88 7.89
N ALA A 172 35.41 -17.10 6.84
CA ALA A 172 36.51 -17.31 5.88
C ALA A 172 37.86 -16.91 6.52
N GLY A 173 38.83 -17.79 6.41
CA GLY A 173 40.22 -17.56 6.83
C GLY A 173 41.14 -17.18 5.69
N ALA A 174 42.44 -17.14 5.95
CA ALA A 174 43.46 -16.93 4.94
C ALA A 174 43.74 -18.24 4.17
N ASN A 175 44.21 -18.13 2.89
CA ASN A 175 44.65 -19.26 2.07
C ASN A 175 43.60 -20.40 1.91
N GLY A 176 42.29 -20.04 1.86
CA GLY A 176 41.22 -21.01 1.69
C GLY A 176 40.90 -21.83 2.94
N SER A 177 41.39 -21.44 4.12
CA SER A 177 40.93 -21.99 5.41
C SER A 177 39.59 -21.39 5.79
N TYR A 178 38.82 -22.09 6.59
CA TYR A 178 37.57 -21.58 7.17
C TYR A 178 37.32 -22.23 8.54
N SER A 179 36.57 -21.53 9.39
CA SER A 179 36.03 -22.08 10.63
C SER A 179 34.49 -21.97 10.62
N VAL A 180 33.83 -23.01 11.10
CA VAL A 180 32.37 -23.04 11.23
C VAL A 180 32.02 -22.95 12.72
N GLN A 181 31.13 -22.02 13.05
CA GLN A 181 30.68 -21.74 14.41
C GLN A 181 29.17 -22.01 14.51
N ASP A 182 28.74 -22.44 15.68
CA ASP A 182 27.32 -22.54 16.02
C ASP A 182 26.70 -21.15 16.32
N ALA A 183 25.42 -21.13 16.71
CA ALA A 183 24.71 -19.89 17.05
C ALA A 183 25.31 -19.20 18.29
N ASP A 184 25.97 -19.95 19.15
CA ASP A 184 26.58 -19.45 20.41
C ASP A 184 28.03 -18.99 20.20
N GLY A 185 28.57 -19.15 18.97
CA GLY A 185 29.93 -18.74 18.60
C GLY A 185 31.01 -19.80 18.88
N ASN A 186 30.64 -21.03 19.30
CA ASN A 186 31.58 -22.09 19.51
C ASN A 186 32.05 -22.69 18.17
N ALA A 187 33.34 -22.96 18.05
CA ALA A 187 33.90 -23.63 16.85
C ALA A 187 33.40 -25.09 16.76
N VAL A 188 32.77 -25.43 15.65
CA VAL A 188 32.23 -26.77 15.37
C VAL A 188 33.15 -27.56 14.46
N VAL A 189 33.61 -26.94 13.36
CA VAL A 189 34.50 -27.56 12.33
C VAL A 189 35.46 -26.52 11.82
N ASP A 190 36.74 -26.87 11.77
CA ASP A 190 37.76 -26.14 11.03
C ASP A 190 38.15 -26.91 9.79
N GLY A 191 38.29 -26.20 8.65
CA GLY A 191 38.55 -26.88 7.38
C GLY A 191 39.29 -26.04 6.36
N LYS A 192 39.55 -26.67 5.24
CA LYS A 192 40.19 -26.04 4.05
C LYS A 192 39.40 -26.40 2.81
N VAL A 193 39.26 -25.43 1.90
CA VAL A 193 38.58 -25.60 0.59
C VAL A 193 39.14 -26.81 -0.16
N GLY A 194 38.25 -27.63 -0.69
CA GLY A 194 38.56 -28.85 -1.46
C GLY A 194 38.81 -30.11 -0.59
N LEU A 195 38.82 -29.99 0.74
CA LEU A 195 38.99 -31.11 1.67
C LEU A 195 37.72 -31.30 2.50
N ALA A 196 37.28 -32.55 2.62
CA ALA A 196 36.19 -32.89 3.54
C ALA A 196 36.69 -32.78 4.99
N SER A 197 36.01 -31.99 5.79
CA SER A 197 36.35 -31.78 7.20
C SER A 197 35.18 -32.26 8.04
N ALA A 198 35.47 -33.04 9.08
CA ALA A 198 34.45 -33.55 9.98
C ALA A 198 34.88 -33.37 11.45
N SER A 199 34.03 -32.82 12.27
CA SER A 199 34.22 -32.66 13.73
C SER A 199 32.85 -32.51 14.41
N ASN A 200 32.75 -32.98 15.65
CA ASN A 200 31.54 -32.86 16.47
C ASN A 200 30.23 -33.35 15.78
N GLY A 201 30.32 -34.37 14.91
CA GLY A 201 29.20 -34.91 14.18
C GLY A 201 28.71 -34.05 13.00
N VAL A 202 29.42 -32.98 12.67
CA VAL A 202 29.20 -32.15 11.48
C VAL A 202 30.27 -32.47 10.45
N SER A 203 29.87 -32.81 9.22
CA SER A 203 30.78 -32.96 8.09
C SER A 203 30.47 -31.91 7.02
N LEU A 204 31.53 -31.30 6.47
CA LEU A 204 31.43 -30.23 5.50
C LEU A 204 32.46 -30.37 4.40
N LEU A 205 32.01 -30.26 3.15
CA LEU A 205 32.85 -30.13 1.98
C LEU A 205 32.55 -28.82 1.25
N VAL A 206 33.48 -27.88 1.36
CA VAL A 206 33.43 -26.61 0.63
C VAL A 206 34.28 -26.79 -0.63
N THR A 207 33.68 -26.74 -1.81
CA THR A 207 34.38 -26.89 -3.11
C THR A 207 34.99 -25.59 -3.60
N SER A 208 34.36 -24.45 -3.31
CA SER A 208 34.94 -23.15 -3.60
C SER A 208 34.54 -22.12 -2.53
N LEU A 209 35.50 -21.27 -2.19
CA LEU A 209 35.26 -20.15 -1.26
C LEU A 209 36.03 -18.95 -1.79
N GLN A 210 35.30 -17.98 -2.27
CA GLN A 210 35.81 -16.70 -2.72
C GLN A 210 35.37 -15.63 -1.72
N ALA A 211 36.28 -15.25 -0.85
CA ALA A 211 35.97 -14.29 0.23
C ALA A 211 37.26 -13.68 0.80
N ARG A 212 37.13 -12.53 1.44
CA ARG A 212 38.19 -11.96 2.26
C ARG A 212 38.26 -12.69 3.60
N PRO A 213 39.44 -12.77 4.22
CA PRO A 213 39.56 -13.25 5.59
C PRO A 213 38.64 -12.47 6.53
N GLY A 214 37.87 -13.16 7.37
CA GLY A 214 36.89 -12.60 8.28
C GLY A 214 35.49 -12.43 7.72
N THR A 215 35.23 -12.71 6.43
CA THR A 215 33.87 -12.67 5.86
C THR A 215 33.04 -13.84 6.37
N GLU A 216 31.84 -13.56 6.82
CA GLU A 216 30.90 -14.54 7.36
C GLU A 216 29.91 -15.01 6.30
N PHE A 217 29.65 -16.33 6.31
CA PHE A 217 28.60 -16.96 5.49
C PHE A 217 27.65 -17.70 6.42
N ARG A 218 26.38 -17.60 6.09
CA ARG A 218 25.32 -18.35 6.77
C ARG A 218 25.14 -19.70 6.07
N LEU A 219 25.34 -20.79 6.79
CA LEU A 219 25.08 -22.15 6.35
C LEU A 219 23.87 -22.70 7.09
N VAL A 220 22.96 -23.35 6.36
CA VAL A 220 21.81 -24.04 6.96
C VAL A 220 21.59 -25.34 6.22
N ARG A 221 21.50 -26.45 6.92
CA ARG A 221 21.01 -27.73 6.41
C ARG A 221 19.56 -27.87 6.77
N ASN A 222 18.68 -27.74 5.82
CA ASN A 222 17.26 -27.93 6.04
C ASN A 222 16.86 -29.41 5.99
N ARG A 223 15.71 -29.75 6.57
CA ARG A 223 15.12 -31.07 6.37
C ARG A 223 14.58 -31.18 4.95
N GLU A 224 14.88 -32.30 4.27
CA GLU A 224 14.41 -32.51 2.87
C GLU A 224 12.90 -32.28 2.74
N LEU A 225 12.10 -32.81 3.69
CA LEU A 225 10.65 -32.63 3.66
C LEU A 225 10.24 -31.15 3.76
N ALA A 226 10.89 -30.38 4.63
CA ALA A 226 10.58 -28.95 4.78
C ALA A 226 10.94 -28.18 3.50
N THR A 227 12.10 -28.52 2.89
CA THR A 227 12.53 -27.95 1.62
C THR A 227 11.56 -28.33 0.49
N ALA A 228 11.11 -29.60 0.45
CA ALA A 228 10.14 -30.04 -0.57
C ALA A 228 8.80 -29.29 -0.47
N LEU A 229 8.31 -29.05 0.74
CA LEU A 229 7.08 -28.29 0.94
C LEU A 229 7.24 -26.81 0.55
N ASP A 230 8.38 -26.20 0.87
CA ASP A 230 8.67 -24.81 0.46
C ASP A 230 8.71 -24.68 -1.08
N TYR A 231 9.41 -25.58 -1.75
CA TYR A 231 9.45 -25.56 -3.22
C TYR A 231 8.12 -25.94 -3.86
N GLN A 232 7.32 -26.82 -3.25
CA GLN A 232 5.96 -27.15 -3.70
C GLN A 232 5.05 -25.93 -3.71
N GLU A 233 5.16 -25.06 -2.70
CA GLU A 233 4.41 -23.80 -2.62
C GLU A 233 4.94 -22.75 -3.61
N ARG A 234 6.26 -22.67 -3.78
CA ARG A 234 6.90 -21.70 -4.68
C ARG A 234 6.75 -22.06 -6.16
N LEU A 235 6.66 -23.36 -6.49
CA LEU A 235 6.46 -23.85 -7.85
C LEU A 235 5.00 -23.66 -8.25
N LYS A 236 4.75 -22.72 -9.16
CA LYS A 236 3.44 -22.50 -9.73
C LYS A 236 3.30 -23.34 -10.99
N VAL A 237 2.32 -24.22 -11.00
CA VAL A 237 1.96 -25.06 -12.14
C VAL A 237 0.50 -24.85 -12.44
N SER A 238 0.17 -24.52 -13.68
CA SER A 238 -1.21 -24.27 -14.12
C SER A 238 -1.38 -24.66 -15.59
N GLU A 239 -2.58 -25.08 -15.96
CA GLU A 239 -2.94 -25.29 -17.35
C GLU A 239 -3.14 -23.96 -18.07
N ALA A 240 -2.59 -23.80 -19.30
CA ALA A 240 -2.64 -22.56 -20.07
C ALA A 240 -4.03 -22.20 -20.60
N GLY A 241 -4.94 -23.17 -20.69
CA GLY A 241 -6.36 -23.01 -21.08
C GLY A 241 -7.12 -24.25 -20.66
N LYS A 242 -8.44 -24.15 -20.53
CA LYS A 242 -9.26 -25.25 -20.10
C LYS A 242 -9.17 -26.41 -21.09
N ASP A 243 -8.77 -27.59 -20.61
CA ASP A 243 -8.64 -28.83 -21.38
C ASP A 243 -7.65 -28.72 -22.58
N SER A 244 -6.66 -27.81 -22.48
CA SER A 244 -5.66 -27.60 -23.55
C SER A 244 -4.55 -28.64 -23.55
N GLY A 245 -4.34 -29.34 -22.45
CA GLY A 245 -3.21 -30.24 -22.26
C GLY A 245 -1.85 -29.50 -22.20
N ILE A 246 -1.83 -28.16 -22.22
CA ILE A 246 -0.60 -27.36 -22.12
C ILE A 246 -0.46 -26.89 -20.67
N VAL A 247 0.65 -27.26 -20.03
CA VAL A 247 0.93 -26.92 -18.64
C VAL A 247 2.06 -25.92 -18.57
N TYR A 248 1.79 -24.84 -17.87
CA TYR A 248 2.75 -23.77 -17.58
C TYR A 248 3.36 -23.99 -16.21
N MET A 249 4.69 -24.02 -16.16
CA MET A 249 5.44 -24.11 -14.90
C MET A 249 6.24 -22.84 -14.70
N SER A 250 6.23 -22.29 -13.48
CA SER A 250 7.05 -21.12 -13.14
C SER A 250 7.53 -21.14 -11.70
N ILE A 251 8.73 -20.63 -11.48
CA ILE A 251 9.32 -20.42 -10.16
C ILE A 251 9.94 -19.02 -10.07
N GLN A 252 9.89 -18.42 -8.90
CA GLN A 252 10.48 -17.11 -8.63
C GLN A 252 11.72 -17.29 -7.74
N ASP A 253 12.84 -16.69 -8.17
CA ASP A 253 14.09 -16.66 -7.40
C ASP A 253 14.81 -15.31 -7.58
N THR A 254 15.70 -14.97 -6.66
CA THR A 254 16.56 -13.79 -6.75
C THR A 254 17.71 -13.96 -7.74
N ASP A 255 18.05 -15.19 -8.06
CA ASP A 255 19.05 -15.56 -9.07
C ASP A 255 18.33 -16.16 -10.30
N PRO A 256 18.36 -15.49 -11.46
CA PRO A 256 17.70 -15.98 -12.67
C PRO A 256 18.28 -17.30 -13.17
N ALA A 257 19.59 -17.49 -13.06
CA ALA A 257 20.22 -18.74 -13.50
C ALA A 257 19.75 -19.93 -12.64
N ARG A 258 19.63 -19.73 -11.34
CA ARG A 258 19.09 -20.73 -10.42
C ARG A 258 17.62 -21.02 -10.68
N ALA A 259 16.81 -19.99 -10.95
CA ALA A 259 15.40 -20.17 -11.30
C ALA A 259 15.23 -21.02 -12.56
N VAL A 260 16.01 -20.74 -13.62
CA VAL A 260 16.03 -21.53 -14.87
C VAL A 260 16.45 -22.96 -14.62
N MET A 261 17.54 -23.18 -13.87
CA MET A 261 18.03 -24.51 -13.54
C MET A 261 16.99 -25.34 -12.78
N LEU A 262 16.27 -24.72 -11.83
CA LEU A 262 15.20 -25.38 -11.08
C LEU A 262 14.04 -25.81 -11.96
N VAL A 263 13.50 -24.91 -12.79
CA VAL A 263 12.38 -25.23 -13.69
C VAL A 263 12.79 -26.28 -14.69
N LYS A 264 14.00 -26.17 -15.23
CA LYS A 264 14.56 -27.15 -16.16
C LYS A 264 14.66 -28.56 -15.54
N GLU A 265 15.26 -28.67 -14.34
CA GLU A 265 15.44 -29.97 -13.69
C GLU A 265 14.09 -30.60 -13.29
N VAL A 266 13.12 -29.77 -12.82
CA VAL A 266 11.75 -30.25 -12.55
C VAL A 266 11.10 -30.77 -13.83
N SER A 267 11.20 -30.04 -14.94
CA SER A 267 10.68 -30.42 -16.24
C SER A 267 11.29 -31.73 -16.75
N ASP A 268 12.63 -31.78 -16.78
CA ASP A 268 13.38 -32.94 -17.26
C ASP A 268 13.12 -34.18 -16.39
N ARG A 269 13.02 -33.98 -15.07
CA ARG A 269 12.72 -35.07 -14.12
C ARG A 269 11.31 -35.60 -14.29
N TYR A 270 10.35 -34.72 -14.46
CA TYR A 270 8.96 -35.12 -14.70
C TYR A 270 8.81 -35.87 -16.01
N VAL A 271 9.44 -35.39 -17.10
CA VAL A 271 9.44 -36.09 -18.39
C VAL A 271 10.06 -37.50 -18.25
N ARG A 272 11.23 -37.61 -17.61
CA ARG A 272 11.87 -38.92 -17.34
C ARG A 272 10.95 -39.86 -16.55
N GLN A 273 10.33 -39.34 -15.47
CA GLN A 273 9.41 -40.14 -14.65
C GLN A 273 8.15 -40.57 -15.45
N ASN A 274 7.65 -39.70 -16.32
CA ASN A 274 6.53 -40.05 -17.20
C ASN A 274 6.89 -41.15 -18.17
N VAL A 275 8.05 -41.09 -18.79
CA VAL A 275 8.59 -42.13 -19.68
C VAL A 275 8.79 -43.42 -18.91
N GLU A 276 9.43 -43.41 -17.74
CA GLU A 276 9.64 -44.58 -16.89
C GLU A 276 8.30 -45.25 -16.53
N ARG A 277 7.29 -44.46 -16.14
CA ARG A 277 5.95 -44.95 -15.82
C ARG A 277 5.25 -45.57 -17.03
N SER A 278 5.31 -44.89 -18.19
CA SER A 278 4.71 -45.39 -19.43
C SER A 278 5.37 -46.70 -19.88
N SER A 279 6.68 -46.79 -19.80
CA SER A 279 7.44 -48.00 -20.13
C SER A 279 7.12 -49.17 -19.17
N ALA A 280 6.99 -48.89 -17.84
CA ALA A 280 6.63 -49.91 -16.87
C ALA A 280 5.18 -50.42 -17.06
N GLU A 281 4.22 -49.53 -17.36
CA GLU A 281 2.85 -49.89 -17.70
C GLU A 281 2.82 -50.74 -18.98
N ALA A 282 3.59 -50.36 -20.01
CA ALA A 282 3.69 -51.15 -21.26
C ALA A 282 4.30 -52.53 -21.01
N ALA A 283 5.37 -52.61 -20.19
CA ALA A 283 5.96 -53.89 -19.83
C ALA A 283 4.99 -54.81 -19.11
N GLN A 284 4.22 -54.33 -18.16
CA GLN A 284 3.21 -55.09 -17.44
C GLN A 284 2.08 -55.60 -18.36
N ARG A 285 1.62 -54.76 -19.31
CA ARG A 285 0.65 -55.15 -20.32
C ARG A 285 1.25 -56.20 -21.27
N LEU A 286 2.50 -56.04 -21.69
CA LEU A 286 3.17 -56.96 -22.56
C LEU A 286 3.32 -58.33 -21.94
N ASP A 287 3.68 -58.42 -20.66
CA ASP A 287 3.79 -59.70 -19.94
C ASP A 287 2.43 -60.43 -19.89
N PHE A 288 1.36 -59.71 -19.65
CA PHE A 288 0.01 -60.28 -19.70
C PHE A 288 -0.34 -60.80 -21.11
N LEU A 289 -0.14 -59.97 -22.15
CA LEU A 289 -0.43 -60.34 -23.52
C LEU A 289 0.38 -61.57 -23.97
N ARG A 290 1.66 -61.63 -23.62
CA ARG A 290 2.57 -62.76 -23.90
C ARG A 290 2.10 -64.03 -23.17
N SER A 291 1.54 -63.95 -21.98
CA SER A 291 1.01 -65.12 -21.28
C SER A 291 -0.27 -65.66 -21.92
N GLN A 292 -1.06 -64.83 -22.62
CA GLN A 292 -2.27 -65.22 -23.33
C GLN A 292 -1.97 -65.80 -24.73
N LEU A 293 -0.88 -65.39 -25.38
CA LEU A 293 -0.57 -65.75 -26.74
C LEU A 293 -0.46 -67.32 -26.96
N PRO A 294 0.21 -68.09 -26.07
CA PRO A 294 0.28 -69.54 -26.22
C PRO A 294 -1.07 -70.22 -26.02
N VAL A 295 -1.95 -69.66 -25.17
CA VAL A 295 -3.31 -70.21 -24.92
C VAL A 295 -4.14 -70.08 -26.20
N VAL A 296 -4.20 -68.91 -26.80
CA VAL A 296 -4.95 -68.65 -28.03
C VAL A 296 -4.35 -69.44 -29.21
N ARG A 297 -3.01 -69.59 -29.27
CA ARG A 297 -2.37 -70.41 -30.27
C ARG A 297 -2.75 -71.87 -30.19
N ALA A 298 -2.78 -72.45 -28.98
CA ALA A 298 -3.22 -73.82 -28.78
C ALA A 298 -4.69 -74.06 -29.18
N GLU A 299 -5.52 -73.02 -28.95
CA GLU A 299 -6.93 -73.06 -29.35
C GLU A 299 -7.09 -72.92 -30.87
N LEU A 300 -6.22 -72.15 -31.54
CA LEU A 300 -6.17 -72.07 -33.00
C LEU A 300 -5.77 -73.43 -33.61
N GLU A 301 -4.64 -74.03 -33.14
CA GLU A 301 -4.17 -75.33 -33.59
C GLU A 301 -5.29 -76.41 -33.44
N LYS A 302 -6.02 -76.43 -32.32
CA LYS A 302 -7.14 -77.30 -32.06
C LYS A 302 -8.31 -77.04 -33.02
N SER A 303 -8.65 -75.81 -33.33
CA SER A 303 -9.74 -75.46 -34.25
C SER A 303 -9.38 -75.80 -35.70
N GLU A 304 -8.11 -75.62 -36.10
CA GLU A 304 -7.58 -76.04 -37.41
C GLU A 304 -7.62 -77.55 -37.58
N GLU A 305 -7.21 -78.33 -36.55
CA GLU A 305 -7.24 -79.80 -36.56
C GLU A 305 -8.66 -80.30 -36.64
N ALA A 306 -9.60 -79.72 -35.85
CA ALA A 306 -11.01 -80.16 -35.88
C ALA A 306 -11.69 -79.88 -37.23
N LEU A 307 -11.39 -78.76 -37.87
CA LEU A 307 -11.89 -78.45 -39.22
C LEU A 307 -11.29 -79.37 -40.25
N HIS A 308 -9.98 -79.67 -40.19
CA HIS A 308 -9.31 -80.57 -41.12
C HIS A 308 -9.78 -82.00 -41.01
N GLU A 309 -9.95 -82.54 -39.79
CA GLU A 309 -10.47 -83.85 -39.56
C GLU A 309 -11.90 -83.97 -40.12
N PHE A 310 -12.79 -82.97 -39.93
CA PHE A 310 -14.14 -82.93 -40.46
C PHE A 310 -14.16 -82.94 -41.99
N GLN A 311 -13.29 -82.14 -42.64
CA GLN A 311 -13.16 -82.12 -44.11
C GLN A 311 -12.72 -83.44 -44.71
N LEU A 312 -11.75 -84.08 -44.08
CA LEU A 312 -11.31 -85.41 -44.48
C LEU A 312 -12.46 -86.51 -44.41
N ARG A 313 -13.25 -86.49 -43.35
CA ARG A 313 -14.28 -87.45 -43.09
C ARG A 313 -15.48 -87.25 -44.00
N THR A 314 -15.88 -86.04 -44.37
CA THR A 314 -17.07 -85.69 -45.12
C THR A 314 -16.86 -85.49 -46.62
N HIS A 315 -15.61 -85.46 -47.07
CA HIS A 315 -15.17 -85.05 -48.41
C HIS A 315 -15.69 -83.66 -48.86
N ALA A 316 -16.09 -82.83 -47.91
CA ALA A 316 -16.67 -81.48 -48.14
C ALA A 316 -15.55 -80.45 -48.21
N VAL A 317 -15.09 -80.07 -49.42
CA VAL A 317 -13.98 -79.20 -49.62
C VAL A 317 -14.38 -77.77 -49.86
N ASP A 318 -15.65 -77.47 -50.21
CA ASP A 318 -16.10 -76.14 -50.55
C ASP A 318 -17.41 -75.73 -49.88
N ILE A 319 -17.45 -74.52 -49.37
CA ILE A 319 -18.58 -73.83 -48.78
C ILE A 319 -19.29 -73.05 -49.90
N GLY A 320 -20.62 -73.36 -50.16
CA GLY A 320 -21.41 -72.60 -51.12
C GLY A 320 -21.39 -71.08 -50.81
N GLN A 321 -21.48 -70.26 -51.87
CA GLN A 321 -21.34 -68.81 -51.76
C GLN A 321 -22.29 -68.17 -50.72
N GLN A 322 -23.53 -68.69 -50.60
CA GLN A 322 -24.49 -68.20 -49.60
C GLN A 322 -24.06 -68.53 -48.15
N THR A 323 -23.46 -69.72 -47.95
CA THR A 323 -22.93 -70.13 -46.66
C THR A 323 -21.67 -69.35 -46.27
N ARG A 324 -20.87 -68.96 -47.25
CA ARG A 324 -19.69 -68.01 -47.03
C ARG A 324 -20.15 -66.67 -46.54
N THR A 325 -21.17 -66.07 -47.15
CA THR A 325 -21.69 -64.75 -46.71
C THR A 325 -22.25 -64.82 -45.26
N LEU A 326 -22.94 -65.90 -44.90
CA LEU A 326 -23.39 -66.13 -43.53
C LEU A 326 -22.23 -66.31 -42.54
N LEU A 327 -21.18 -67.09 -42.98
CA LEU A 327 -19.96 -67.22 -42.19
C LEU A 327 -19.29 -65.91 -41.92
N ASP A 328 -19.09 -65.10 -42.95
CA ASP A 328 -18.38 -63.77 -42.81
C ASP A 328 -19.16 -62.86 -41.89
N GLN A 329 -20.48 -62.83 -41.93
CA GLN A 329 -21.31 -62.04 -41.04
C GLN A 329 -21.25 -62.54 -39.59
N VAL A 330 -21.32 -63.91 -39.37
CA VAL A 330 -21.26 -64.49 -38.01
C VAL A 330 -19.84 -64.19 -37.42
N VAL A 331 -18.77 -64.38 -38.22
CA VAL A 331 -17.40 -64.07 -37.79
C VAL A 331 -17.23 -62.60 -37.46
N ASP A 332 -17.80 -61.71 -38.26
CA ASP A 332 -17.73 -60.26 -37.98
C ASP A 332 -18.42 -59.91 -36.63
N TYR A 333 -19.61 -60.49 -36.36
CA TYR A 333 -20.24 -60.31 -35.06
C TYR A 333 -19.42 -60.91 -33.91
N ASP A 334 -18.80 -62.08 -34.10
CA ASP A 334 -17.97 -62.72 -33.08
C ASP A 334 -16.70 -61.90 -32.78
N ASN A 335 -16.07 -61.31 -33.81
CA ASN A 335 -14.94 -60.40 -33.65
C ASN A 335 -15.31 -59.16 -32.88
N GLN A 336 -16.44 -58.53 -33.27
CA GLN A 336 -16.95 -57.33 -32.56
C GLN A 336 -17.29 -57.66 -31.10
N LEU A 337 -17.96 -58.80 -30.82
CA LEU A 337 -18.25 -59.26 -29.47
C LEU A 337 -16.97 -59.51 -28.65
N SER A 338 -15.98 -60.15 -29.25
CA SER A 338 -14.70 -60.47 -28.62
C SER A 338 -13.96 -59.16 -28.25
N GLU A 339 -13.97 -58.21 -29.17
CA GLU A 339 -13.36 -56.89 -28.95
C GLU A 339 -14.07 -56.13 -27.82
N LEU A 340 -15.44 -56.08 -27.82
CA LEU A 340 -16.20 -55.39 -26.78
C LEU A 340 -16.05 -56.10 -25.41
N ARG A 341 -15.97 -57.40 -25.36
CA ARG A 341 -15.75 -58.16 -24.12
C ARG A 341 -14.35 -57.92 -23.56
N LEU A 342 -13.32 -57.78 -24.41
CA LEU A 342 -11.98 -57.41 -24.01
C LEU A 342 -11.95 -55.99 -23.44
N LYS A 343 -12.60 -55.04 -24.14
CA LYS A 343 -12.77 -53.66 -23.64
C LYS A 343 -13.50 -53.61 -22.30
N ARG A 344 -14.54 -54.43 -22.13
CA ARG A 344 -15.27 -54.53 -20.88
C ARG A 344 -14.42 -55.08 -19.75
N THR A 345 -13.57 -56.07 -20.01
CA THR A 345 -12.64 -56.62 -19.01
C THR A 345 -11.63 -55.59 -18.55
N ASP A 346 -11.14 -54.73 -19.46
CA ASP A 346 -10.26 -53.61 -19.11
C ASP A 346 -11.01 -52.52 -18.29
N LEU A 347 -12.26 -52.23 -18.63
CA LEU A 347 -13.10 -51.29 -17.87
C LEU A 347 -13.46 -51.81 -16.48
N ASP A 348 -13.77 -53.12 -16.33
CA ASP A 348 -14.13 -53.76 -15.06
C ASP A 348 -12.94 -53.80 -14.06
N ARG A 349 -11.70 -53.58 -14.54
CA ARG A 349 -10.50 -53.36 -13.68
C ARG A 349 -10.38 -51.94 -13.16
N LEU A 350 -10.93 -50.96 -13.92
CA LEU A 350 -10.79 -49.53 -13.60
C LEU A 350 -12.04 -48.96 -12.91
N TYR A 351 -13.22 -49.54 -13.19
CA TYR A 351 -14.51 -49.01 -12.74
C TYR A 351 -15.41 -50.14 -12.18
N THR A 352 -16.35 -49.74 -11.35
CA THR A 352 -17.40 -50.66 -10.84
C THR A 352 -18.42 -51.02 -11.94
N ARG A 353 -19.06 -52.16 -11.85
CA ARG A 353 -20.08 -52.64 -12.83
C ARG A 353 -21.25 -51.66 -13.02
N GLN A 354 -21.50 -50.75 -12.10
CA GLN A 354 -22.55 -49.72 -12.17
C GLN A 354 -22.11 -48.43 -12.85
N HIS A 355 -20.85 -48.35 -13.25
CA HIS A 355 -20.36 -47.15 -13.94
C HIS A 355 -21.05 -47.01 -15.31
N PRO A 356 -21.48 -45.78 -15.72
CA PRO A 356 -22.20 -45.54 -16.97
C PRO A 356 -21.56 -46.15 -18.21
N GLN A 357 -20.22 -46.13 -18.30
CA GLN A 357 -19.49 -46.75 -19.42
C GLN A 357 -19.58 -48.29 -19.42
N SER A 358 -19.51 -48.93 -18.25
CA SER A 358 -19.65 -50.40 -18.15
C SER A 358 -21.07 -50.83 -18.48
N VAL A 359 -22.10 -50.07 -18.10
CA VAL A 359 -23.51 -50.32 -18.46
C VAL A 359 -23.72 -50.12 -19.95
N ALA A 360 -23.23 -49.05 -20.56
CA ALA A 360 -23.35 -48.82 -22.01
C ALA A 360 -22.69 -49.93 -22.84
N MET A 361 -21.46 -50.36 -22.42
CA MET A 361 -20.77 -51.47 -23.05
C MET A 361 -21.54 -52.79 -22.94
N SER A 362 -22.15 -53.04 -21.79
CA SER A 362 -23.00 -54.23 -21.59
C SER A 362 -24.25 -54.22 -22.49
N GLN A 363 -24.86 -53.07 -22.72
CA GLN A 363 -25.98 -52.89 -23.65
C GLN A 363 -25.57 -53.14 -25.10
N GLN A 364 -24.42 -52.66 -25.52
CA GLN A 364 -23.89 -52.92 -26.89
C GLN A 364 -23.63 -54.40 -27.10
N ILE A 365 -22.99 -55.07 -26.11
CA ILE A 365 -22.79 -56.53 -26.15
C ILE A 365 -24.12 -57.26 -26.31
N GLY A 366 -25.15 -56.91 -25.51
CA GLY A 366 -26.48 -57.53 -25.60
C GLY A 366 -27.17 -57.32 -26.96
N GLN A 367 -27.01 -56.16 -27.60
CA GLN A 367 -27.53 -55.88 -28.93
C GLN A 367 -26.88 -56.75 -30.00
N LEU A 368 -25.55 -56.87 -29.98
CA LEU A 368 -24.81 -57.71 -30.91
C LEU A 368 -25.08 -59.18 -30.68
N GLU A 369 -25.22 -59.63 -29.43
CA GLU A 369 -25.62 -60.97 -29.10
C GLU A 369 -27.01 -61.30 -29.67
N ALA A 370 -28.00 -60.37 -29.62
CA ALA A 370 -29.34 -60.57 -30.22
C ALA A 370 -29.25 -60.59 -31.76
N GLN A 371 -28.39 -59.79 -32.40
CA GLN A 371 -28.21 -59.89 -33.86
C GLN A 371 -27.54 -61.17 -34.27
N LYS A 372 -26.55 -61.67 -33.54
CA LYS A 372 -25.90 -62.95 -33.76
C LYS A 372 -26.89 -64.10 -33.61
N ALA A 373 -27.76 -64.02 -32.57
CA ALA A 373 -28.79 -65.06 -32.35
C ALA A 373 -29.78 -65.18 -33.52
N LYS A 374 -30.19 -64.10 -34.18
CA LYS A 374 -31.01 -64.12 -35.40
C LYS A 374 -30.28 -64.81 -36.54
N LEU A 375 -29.01 -64.47 -36.77
CA LEU A 375 -28.24 -65.12 -37.84
C LEU A 375 -28.00 -66.59 -37.54
N GLN A 376 -27.84 -67.00 -36.29
CA GLN A 376 -27.77 -68.42 -35.87
C GLN A 376 -29.05 -69.20 -36.12
N ALA A 377 -30.20 -68.55 -36.03
CA ALA A 377 -31.48 -69.16 -36.37
C ALA A 377 -31.61 -69.49 -37.90
N GLU A 378 -31.06 -68.57 -38.75
CA GLU A 378 -30.94 -68.79 -40.20
C GLU A 378 -30.01 -69.97 -40.52
N VAL A 379 -28.85 -70.03 -39.84
CA VAL A 379 -27.87 -71.11 -39.94
C VAL A 379 -28.55 -72.47 -39.57
N GLY A 380 -29.44 -72.45 -38.56
CA GLY A 380 -30.17 -73.67 -38.16
C GLY A 380 -31.09 -74.28 -39.23
N GLN A 381 -31.34 -73.55 -40.31
CA GLN A 381 -32.14 -74.08 -41.45
C GLN A 381 -31.29 -74.79 -42.54
N LEU A 382 -29.97 -74.78 -42.42
CA LEU A 382 -29.03 -75.43 -43.34
C LEU A 382 -28.98 -76.98 -43.06
N PRO A 383 -28.53 -77.78 -44.04
CA PRO A 383 -28.23 -79.21 -43.80
C PRO A 383 -27.22 -79.43 -42.70
N GLU A 384 -27.33 -80.47 -41.92
CA GLU A 384 -26.51 -80.72 -40.73
C GLU A 384 -25.03 -80.72 -40.99
N THR A 385 -24.56 -81.26 -42.14
CA THR A 385 -23.16 -81.27 -42.59
C THR A 385 -22.66 -79.86 -42.91
N GLN A 386 -23.55 -78.97 -43.43
CA GLN A 386 -23.20 -77.59 -43.73
C GLN A 386 -23.15 -76.75 -42.45
N GLN A 387 -24.03 -76.99 -41.50
CA GLN A 387 -24.04 -76.36 -40.20
C GLN A 387 -22.73 -76.64 -39.43
N GLU A 388 -22.31 -77.92 -39.40
CA GLU A 388 -21.10 -78.28 -38.66
C GLU A 388 -19.80 -77.76 -39.36
N LEU A 389 -19.74 -77.77 -40.71
CA LEU A 389 -18.66 -77.14 -41.45
C LEU A 389 -18.60 -75.66 -41.20
N LEU A 390 -19.70 -74.95 -41.20
CA LEU A 390 -19.81 -73.56 -40.92
C LEU A 390 -19.36 -73.26 -39.51
N ARG A 391 -19.77 -74.06 -38.51
CA ARG A 391 -19.32 -73.91 -37.13
C ARG A 391 -17.83 -74.05 -36.98
N LEU A 392 -17.20 -75.03 -37.50
CA LEU A 392 -15.76 -75.29 -37.42
C LEU A 392 -14.97 -74.25 -38.18
N SER A 393 -15.45 -73.82 -39.37
CA SER A 393 -14.80 -72.74 -40.14
C SER A 393 -14.87 -71.42 -39.41
N ARG A 394 -16.03 -71.14 -38.77
CA ARG A 394 -16.19 -69.92 -37.92
C ARG A 394 -15.22 -69.95 -36.74
N ASP A 395 -15.17 -71.06 -36.01
CA ASP A 395 -14.35 -71.21 -34.82
C ASP A 395 -12.83 -70.98 -35.19
N MET A 396 -12.40 -71.59 -36.30
CA MET A 396 -11.03 -71.39 -36.84
C MET A 396 -10.79 -69.91 -37.23
N GLN A 397 -11.72 -69.30 -38.00
CA GLN A 397 -11.58 -67.92 -38.47
C GLN A 397 -11.55 -66.90 -37.31
N VAL A 398 -12.44 -67.05 -36.32
CA VAL A 398 -12.48 -66.22 -35.12
C VAL A 398 -11.21 -66.34 -34.31
N THR A 399 -10.72 -67.57 -34.11
CA THR A 399 -9.51 -67.81 -33.34
C THR A 399 -8.27 -67.29 -34.06
N THR A 400 -8.20 -67.43 -35.42
CA THR A 400 -7.17 -66.84 -36.25
C THR A 400 -7.14 -65.30 -36.12
N GLN A 401 -8.31 -64.66 -36.19
CA GLN A 401 -8.42 -63.22 -36.05
C GLN A 401 -7.99 -62.76 -34.65
N THR A 402 -8.42 -63.51 -33.62
CA THR A 402 -8.06 -63.24 -32.23
C THR A 402 -6.58 -63.35 -32.01
N TYR A 403 -5.92 -64.39 -32.55
CA TYR A 403 -4.48 -64.56 -32.50
C TYR A 403 -3.73 -63.42 -33.19
N THR A 404 -4.18 -63.04 -34.40
CA THR A 404 -3.56 -61.94 -35.16
C THR A 404 -3.72 -60.60 -34.43
N ASN A 405 -4.90 -60.33 -33.89
CA ASN A 405 -5.14 -59.11 -33.10
C ASN A 405 -4.28 -59.06 -31.83
N LEU A 406 -4.12 -60.21 -31.15
CA LEU A 406 -3.27 -60.33 -29.98
C LEU A 406 -1.80 -60.08 -30.32
N LEU A 407 -1.34 -60.63 -31.44
CA LEU A 407 0.02 -60.47 -31.94
C LEU A 407 0.32 -59.01 -32.28
N ASN A 408 -0.60 -58.31 -32.97
CA ASN A 408 -0.50 -56.90 -33.27
C ASN A 408 -0.41 -56.06 -32.00
N ARG A 409 -1.21 -56.36 -30.96
CA ARG A 409 -1.14 -55.68 -29.67
C ARG A 409 0.16 -55.91 -28.92
N VAL A 410 0.71 -57.15 -29.01
CA VAL A 410 2.02 -57.43 -28.44
C VAL A 410 3.13 -56.58 -29.12
N GLN A 411 3.06 -56.48 -30.45
CA GLN A 411 4.03 -55.65 -31.20
C GLN A 411 3.88 -54.13 -30.85
N GLU A 412 2.66 -53.63 -30.75
CA GLU A 412 2.40 -52.25 -30.35
C GLU A 412 2.94 -51.94 -28.95
N GLN A 413 2.66 -52.82 -27.95
CA GLN A 413 3.19 -52.60 -26.60
C GLN A 413 4.71 -52.76 -26.51
N ASP A 414 5.29 -53.64 -27.35
CA ASP A 414 6.75 -53.81 -27.42
C ASP A 414 7.42 -52.57 -28.01
N ILE A 415 6.83 -51.92 -29.01
CA ILE A 415 7.27 -50.64 -29.57
C ILE A 415 7.21 -49.53 -28.53
N ILE A 416 6.11 -49.43 -27.78
CA ILE A 416 5.97 -48.42 -26.72
C ILE A 416 7.02 -48.63 -25.64
N ARG A 417 7.23 -49.88 -25.21
CA ARG A 417 8.29 -50.21 -24.22
C ARG A 417 9.69 -49.89 -24.72
N ALA A 418 10.01 -50.30 -25.95
CA ALA A 418 11.35 -50.16 -26.55
C ALA A 418 11.63 -48.69 -26.96
N GLY A 419 10.61 -47.96 -27.39
CA GLY A 419 10.71 -46.60 -27.88
C GLY A 419 10.86 -45.55 -26.78
N ASN A 420 10.73 -45.92 -25.49
CA ASN A 420 10.73 -44.98 -24.36
C ASN A 420 9.84 -43.75 -24.62
N ILE A 421 8.65 -43.98 -25.20
CA ILE A 421 7.74 -42.91 -25.59
C ILE A 421 6.83 -42.57 -24.42
N GLY A 422 6.98 -41.35 -23.88
CA GLY A 422 6.06 -40.77 -22.95
C GLY A 422 4.97 -39.91 -23.65
N ASN A 423 3.90 -39.61 -22.98
CA ASN A 423 2.86 -38.71 -23.48
C ASN A 423 3.11 -37.24 -23.11
N VAL A 424 4.30 -36.88 -22.66
CA VAL A 424 4.69 -35.55 -22.24
C VAL A 424 5.89 -35.05 -23.07
N ARG A 425 5.77 -33.86 -23.61
CA ARG A 425 6.80 -33.20 -24.39
C ARG A 425 7.05 -31.78 -23.90
N VAL A 426 8.31 -31.37 -23.80
CA VAL A 426 8.70 -30.00 -23.57
C VAL A 426 8.47 -29.18 -24.84
N ILE A 427 7.63 -28.12 -24.77
CA ILE A 427 7.41 -27.19 -25.89
C ILE A 427 8.40 -26.03 -25.77
N ASP A 428 8.40 -25.34 -24.61
CA ASP A 428 9.34 -24.27 -24.34
C ASP A 428 10.27 -24.69 -23.22
N ALA A 429 11.58 -24.63 -23.49
CA ALA A 429 12.61 -24.88 -22.49
C ALA A 429 12.54 -23.78 -21.39
N ALA A 430 13.03 -24.12 -20.20
CA ALA A 430 13.09 -23.18 -19.10
C ALA A 430 13.93 -21.96 -19.46
N ASP A 431 13.34 -20.78 -19.37
CA ASP A 431 14.02 -19.50 -19.57
C ASP A 431 13.49 -18.44 -18.60
N ALA A 432 14.29 -17.38 -18.36
CA ALA A 432 13.94 -16.28 -17.46
C ALA A 432 14.27 -14.94 -18.10
N ASN A 433 13.33 -14.01 -18.07
CA ASN A 433 13.62 -12.64 -18.48
C ASN A 433 14.51 -11.95 -17.43
N VAL A 434 15.79 -11.80 -17.76
CA VAL A 434 16.80 -11.19 -16.90
C VAL A 434 16.71 -9.66 -16.91
N GLU A 435 16.15 -9.07 -17.97
CA GLU A 435 16.06 -7.62 -18.12
C GLU A 435 14.95 -7.01 -17.25
N GLU A 436 13.84 -7.73 -17.08
CA GLU A 436 12.67 -7.24 -16.33
C GLU A 436 12.35 -8.15 -15.14
N PRO A 437 12.78 -7.79 -13.92
CA PRO A 437 12.41 -8.53 -12.72
C PRO A 437 10.91 -8.38 -12.44
N VAL A 438 10.25 -9.46 -12.04
CA VAL A 438 8.82 -9.50 -11.71
C VAL A 438 8.52 -8.71 -10.42
N LYS A 439 9.48 -8.65 -9.49
CA LYS A 439 9.41 -7.88 -8.24
C LYS A 439 10.75 -7.18 -7.99
N PRO A 440 10.75 -6.01 -7.33
CA PRO A 440 9.61 -5.21 -6.93
C PRO A 440 8.97 -4.49 -8.12
N MET A 441 7.66 -4.29 -8.10
CA MET A 441 6.96 -3.46 -9.07
C MET A 441 7.27 -1.98 -8.79
N ARG A 442 8.43 -1.49 -9.27
CA ARG A 442 8.98 -0.18 -8.94
C ARG A 442 7.98 0.95 -9.15
N LYS A 443 7.27 0.96 -10.29
CA LYS A 443 6.26 1.98 -10.62
C LYS A 443 5.11 1.98 -9.59
N LEU A 444 4.64 0.80 -9.19
CA LEU A 444 3.56 0.64 -8.21
C LEU A 444 3.99 1.10 -6.81
N ILE A 445 5.21 0.76 -6.38
CA ILE A 445 5.73 1.19 -5.07
C ILE A 445 5.83 2.71 -4.99
N VAL A 446 6.37 3.35 -6.03
CA VAL A 446 6.48 4.82 -6.09
C VAL A 446 5.10 5.48 -6.10
N ALA A 447 4.15 4.96 -6.87
CA ALA A 447 2.78 5.46 -6.91
C ALA A 447 2.08 5.30 -5.54
N LEU A 448 2.24 4.14 -4.89
CA LEU A 448 1.66 3.90 -3.57
C LEU A 448 2.29 4.79 -2.49
N ALA A 449 3.61 5.01 -2.56
CA ALA A 449 4.32 5.92 -1.65
C ALA A 449 3.83 7.38 -1.81
N ALA A 450 3.62 7.84 -3.05
CA ALA A 450 3.05 9.16 -3.32
C ALA A 450 1.62 9.29 -2.77
N LEU A 451 0.78 8.27 -2.95
CA LEU A 451 -0.58 8.25 -2.42
C LEU A 451 -0.61 8.29 -0.89
N LEU A 452 0.22 7.45 -0.25
CA LEU A 452 0.35 7.44 1.22
C LEU A 452 0.87 8.78 1.73
N GLY A 453 1.84 9.39 1.04
CA GLY A 453 2.34 10.73 1.35
C GLY A 453 1.24 11.79 1.27
N ALA A 454 0.38 11.74 0.25
CA ALA A 454 -0.75 12.64 0.10
C ALA A 454 -1.77 12.48 1.24
N LEU A 455 -2.16 11.25 1.55
CA LEU A 455 -3.08 10.95 2.65
C LEU A 455 -2.51 11.42 4.00
N PHE A 456 -1.23 11.18 4.24
CA PHE A 456 -0.55 11.59 5.46
C PHE A 456 -0.47 13.12 5.58
N ALA A 457 -0.16 13.83 4.48
CA ALA A 457 -0.16 15.29 4.44
C ALA A 457 -1.54 15.88 4.75
N ILE A 458 -2.59 15.32 4.16
CA ILE A 458 -3.98 15.70 4.42
C ILE A 458 -4.32 15.49 5.89
N SER A 459 -3.96 14.34 6.46
CA SER A 459 -4.18 14.03 7.87
C SER A 459 -3.50 15.04 8.80
N ILE A 460 -2.24 15.40 8.51
CA ILE A 460 -1.50 16.43 9.28
C ILE A 460 -2.26 17.77 9.24
N ILE A 461 -2.78 18.17 8.07
CA ILE A 461 -3.51 19.44 7.92
C ILE A 461 -4.78 19.41 8.77
N PHE A 462 -5.55 18.33 8.72
CA PHE A 462 -6.77 18.20 9.54
C PHE A 462 -6.48 18.18 11.04
N VAL A 463 -5.47 17.43 11.47
CA VAL A 463 -5.04 17.42 12.88
C VAL A 463 -4.62 18.81 13.33
N ARG A 464 -3.79 19.49 12.53
CA ARG A 464 -3.34 20.85 12.83
C ARG A 464 -4.53 21.82 12.93
N GLN A 465 -5.52 21.69 12.06
CA GLN A 465 -6.71 22.54 12.10
C GLN A 465 -7.62 22.25 13.28
N ALA A 466 -7.75 20.98 13.68
CA ALA A 466 -8.50 20.60 14.88
C ALA A 466 -7.93 21.23 16.17
N PHE A 467 -6.59 21.41 16.20
CA PHE A 467 -5.91 22.10 17.31
C PHE A 467 -5.86 23.63 17.15
N TYR A 468 -6.09 24.17 15.95
CA TYR A 468 -6.02 25.59 15.66
C TYR A 468 -7.41 26.20 15.81
N ARG A 469 -7.61 26.98 16.90
CA ARG A 469 -8.93 27.51 17.28
C ARG A 469 -9.08 29.03 17.07
N GLY A 470 -8.15 29.66 16.36
CA GLY A 470 -8.19 31.10 16.10
C GLY A 470 -9.30 31.48 15.13
N VAL A 471 -9.99 32.60 15.42
CA VAL A 471 -11.02 33.16 14.55
C VAL A 471 -10.36 33.67 13.25
N GLU A 472 -10.82 33.17 12.11
CA GLU A 472 -10.40 33.63 10.79
C GLU A 472 -11.55 34.35 10.04
N ASN A 473 -12.80 34.24 10.54
CA ASN A 473 -13.95 34.81 9.91
C ASN A 473 -14.63 35.86 10.89
N PRO A 474 -14.83 37.13 10.46
CA PRO A 474 -15.55 38.12 11.24
C PRO A 474 -16.94 37.69 11.68
N GLU A 475 -17.66 36.94 10.85
CA GLU A 475 -19.01 36.44 11.18
C GLU A 475 -19.06 35.63 12.49
N SER A 476 -17.99 34.89 12.79
CA SER A 476 -17.89 34.15 14.06
C SER A 476 -17.87 35.04 15.27
N VAL A 477 -17.46 36.31 15.12
CA VAL A 477 -17.52 37.34 16.17
C VAL A 477 -18.92 37.98 16.22
N GLU A 478 -19.53 38.19 15.05
CA GLU A 478 -20.88 38.76 14.93
C GLU A 478 -21.97 37.82 15.49
N GLN A 479 -21.79 36.51 15.34
CA GLN A 479 -22.64 35.48 15.95
C GLN A 479 -22.69 35.58 17.49
N LEU A 480 -21.65 36.15 18.12
CA LEU A 480 -21.68 36.46 19.57
C LEU A 480 -22.47 37.71 19.92
N GLY A 481 -23.11 38.35 18.94
CA GLY A 481 -23.83 39.62 19.13
C GLY A 481 -22.88 40.84 19.22
N LEU A 482 -21.66 40.72 18.68
CA LEU A 482 -20.68 41.82 18.59
C LEU A 482 -20.47 42.20 17.13
N PRO A 483 -21.12 43.22 16.60
CA PRO A 483 -20.92 43.66 15.22
C PRO A 483 -19.44 44.06 14.99
N VAL A 484 -18.86 43.65 13.87
CA VAL A 484 -17.49 43.98 13.51
C VAL A 484 -17.47 45.30 12.73
N TYR A 485 -16.98 46.38 13.38
CA TYR A 485 -16.97 47.74 12.84
C TYR A 485 -15.86 47.94 11.77
N ALA A 486 -14.78 47.23 11.86
CA ALA A 486 -13.70 47.23 10.86
C ALA A 486 -12.84 45.97 10.92
N SER A 487 -12.37 45.54 9.72
CA SER A 487 -11.34 44.52 9.57
C SER A 487 -10.04 45.20 9.09
N LEU A 488 -9.00 45.15 9.93
CA LEU A 488 -7.73 45.80 9.69
C LEU A 488 -6.75 44.80 9.05
N PRO A 489 -6.26 45.04 7.84
CA PRO A 489 -5.26 44.17 7.21
C PRO A 489 -3.93 44.14 8.00
N LEU A 490 -3.22 43.02 7.92
CA LEU A 490 -1.87 42.91 8.52
C LEU A 490 -0.89 43.83 7.78
N SER A 491 -0.36 44.84 8.50
CA SER A 491 0.62 45.77 7.97
C SER A 491 2.05 45.20 8.05
N ARG A 492 2.60 44.87 6.88
CA ARG A 492 4.04 44.48 6.79
C ARG A 492 5.00 45.60 7.18
N GLN A 493 4.58 46.84 6.98
CA GLN A 493 5.38 47.99 7.31
C GLN A 493 5.46 48.19 8.83
N GLN A 494 4.34 48.01 9.54
CA GLN A 494 4.33 48.01 11.02
C GLN A 494 5.21 46.89 11.60
N GLU A 495 5.18 45.69 11.00
CA GLU A 495 6.08 44.63 11.43
C GLU A 495 7.56 44.98 11.28
N ARG A 496 7.93 45.66 10.18
CA ARG A 496 9.31 46.15 9.97
C ARG A 496 9.68 47.23 11.00
N LEU A 497 8.77 48.14 11.30
CA LEU A 497 8.96 49.16 12.34
C LEU A 497 9.17 48.53 13.73
N ASN A 498 8.44 47.48 14.03
CA ASN A 498 8.57 46.73 15.29
C ASN A 498 9.89 45.96 15.38
N ARG A 499 10.37 45.35 14.28
CA ARG A 499 11.66 44.62 14.22
C ARG A 499 12.87 45.55 14.34
N GLY A 500 12.76 46.84 13.95
CA GLY A 500 13.79 47.83 14.10
C GLY A 500 14.08 48.29 15.54
N GLN A 501 13.33 47.78 16.52
CA GLN A 501 13.46 48.15 17.94
C GLN A 501 14.76 47.69 18.62
N THR A 502 15.58 46.87 18.00
CA THR A 502 16.80 46.30 18.59
C THR A 502 18.05 47.22 18.47
N ARG A 503 17.99 48.33 17.76
CA ARG A 503 19.10 49.28 17.69
C ARG A 503 18.79 50.54 18.52
N LYS A 504 19.57 50.74 19.60
CA LYS A 504 19.57 51.93 20.44
C LYS A 504 19.91 53.17 19.57
N GLY A 505 18.94 54.06 19.37
CA GLY A 505 19.09 55.35 18.73
C GLY A 505 17.71 55.97 18.53
N GLN A 506 17.58 57.29 18.83
CA GLN A 506 16.33 58.05 18.65
C GLN A 506 15.76 57.80 17.25
N ALA A 507 14.69 57.03 17.18
CA ALA A 507 14.01 56.73 15.94
C ALA A 507 12.86 57.73 15.71
N PRO A 508 12.65 58.20 14.46
CA PRO A 508 11.48 58.99 14.12
C PRO A 508 10.21 58.19 14.45
N SER A 509 9.10 58.92 14.63
CA SER A 509 7.80 58.36 14.98
C SER A 509 7.56 56.92 14.43
N ARG A 510 7.20 55.98 15.34
CA ARG A 510 6.95 54.58 15.00
C ARG A 510 5.49 54.34 14.63
N LEU A 511 4.72 55.39 14.41
CA LEU A 511 3.31 55.35 14.11
C LEU A 511 3.07 55.15 12.62
N LEU A 512 2.36 54.10 12.28
CA LEU A 512 2.00 53.79 10.88
C LEU A 512 1.26 54.97 10.22
N GLY A 513 0.35 55.65 10.96
CA GLY A 513 -0.39 56.79 10.47
C GLY A 513 0.47 58.01 10.12
N VAL A 514 1.73 58.08 10.62
CA VAL A 514 2.70 59.14 10.28
C VAL A 514 3.65 58.67 9.17
N VAL A 515 4.16 57.40 9.27
CA VAL A 515 5.17 56.87 8.36
C VAL A 515 4.60 56.41 7.03
N ALA A 516 3.39 55.83 7.04
CA ALA A 516 2.73 55.26 5.87
C ALA A 516 1.22 55.57 5.82
N PRO A 517 0.84 56.82 5.68
CA PRO A 517 -0.57 57.23 5.78
C PRO A 517 -1.48 56.67 4.66
N ARG A 518 -0.91 56.16 3.58
CA ARG A 518 -1.66 55.58 2.44
C ARG A 518 -1.78 54.07 2.50
N GLU A 519 -1.29 53.38 3.53
CA GLU A 519 -1.39 51.94 3.64
C GLU A 519 -2.86 51.48 3.85
N ALA A 520 -3.23 50.33 3.30
CA ALA A 520 -4.60 49.80 3.40
C ALA A 520 -5.12 49.70 4.85
N THR A 521 -4.27 49.42 5.82
CA THR A 521 -4.61 49.41 7.25
C THR A 521 -5.03 50.78 7.74
N MET A 522 -4.43 51.86 7.23
CA MET A 522 -4.77 53.25 7.59
C MET A 522 -6.12 53.64 6.95
N GLU A 523 -6.43 53.15 5.76
CA GLU A 523 -7.72 53.36 5.12
C GLU A 523 -8.85 52.65 5.88
N ALA A 524 -8.61 51.41 6.32
CA ALA A 524 -9.54 50.69 7.18
C ALA A 524 -9.78 51.44 8.54
N LEU A 525 -8.75 52.07 9.09
CA LEU A 525 -8.91 52.93 10.30
C LEU A 525 -9.65 54.25 10.01
N ARG A 526 -9.57 54.82 8.81
CA ARG A 526 -10.41 55.95 8.41
C ARG A 526 -11.86 55.55 8.28
N SER A 527 -12.11 54.37 7.70
CA SER A 527 -13.45 53.76 7.64
C SER A 527 -14.03 53.52 9.06
N LEU A 528 -13.19 52.93 9.95
CA LEU A 528 -13.54 52.75 11.36
C LEU A 528 -13.88 54.06 12.05
N ARG A 529 -13.11 55.16 11.83
CA ARG A 529 -13.43 56.49 12.35
C ARG A 529 -14.83 56.95 11.96
N THR A 530 -15.19 56.75 10.68
CA THR A 530 -16.53 57.13 10.17
C THR A 530 -17.62 56.28 10.86
N SER A 531 -17.45 54.96 10.93
CA SER A 531 -18.40 54.07 11.62
C SER A 531 -18.55 54.40 13.12
N LEU A 532 -17.44 54.70 13.79
CA LEU A 532 -17.44 55.12 15.21
C LEU A 532 -18.12 56.47 15.43
N HIS A 533 -18.00 57.42 14.52
CA HIS A 533 -18.68 58.70 14.62
C HIS A 533 -20.19 58.51 14.76
N PHE A 534 -20.79 57.66 13.95
CA PHE A 534 -22.22 57.31 14.06
C PHE A 534 -22.51 56.48 15.31
N ALA A 535 -21.68 55.52 15.65
CA ALA A 535 -21.87 54.66 16.83
C ALA A 535 -21.80 55.42 18.15
N MET A 536 -21.04 56.54 18.20
CA MET A 536 -20.89 57.38 19.37
C MET A 536 -21.88 58.52 19.43
N ALA A 537 -22.68 58.78 18.40
CA ALA A 537 -23.66 59.85 18.37
C ALA A 537 -24.70 59.73 19.49
N GLU A 538 -25.06 58.53 19.90
CA GLU A 538 -25.99 58.24 20.98
C GLU A 538 -25.30 57.93 22.32
N ALA A 539 -23.99 58.05 22.39
CA ALA A 539 -23.23 57.72 23.58
C ALA A 539 -23.37 58.85 24.64
N ARG A 540 -23.33 58.48 25.92
CA ARG A 540 -23.43 59.42 27.05
C ARG A 540 -22.29 60.42 27.14
N ASN A 541 -21.14 60.12 26.52
CA ASN A 541 -19.97 60.99 26.43
C ASN A 541 -19.08 60.52 25.24
N HIS A 542 -18.10 61.36 24.92
CA HIS A 542 -17.13 61.13 23.81
C HIS A 542 -15.86 60.37 24.23
N ILE A 543 -15.97 59.50 25.26
CA ILE A 543 -14.89 58.67 25.74
C ILE A 543 -15.04 57.28 25.10
N LEU A 544 -14.01 56.84 24.31
CA LEU A 544 -13.91 55.56 23.70
C LEU A 544 -12.91 54.69 24.45
N MET A 545 -13.34 53.59 25.03
CA MET A 545 -12.49 52.56 25.58
C MET A 545 -12.21 51.48 24.55
N ILE A 546 -10.92 51.13 24.39
CA ILE A 546 -10.50 49.97 23.56
C ILE A 546 -9.83 48.95 24.46
N THR A 547 -10.32 47.71 24.38
CA THR A 547 -9.82 46.59 25.15
C THR A 547 -9.65 45.35 24.26
N SER A 548 -9.26 44.20 24.84
CA SER A 548 -9.07 42.93 24.14
C SER A 548 -9.29 41.74 25.07
N PRO A 549 -9.56 40.52 24.51
CA PRO A 549 -9.65 39.32 25.35
C PRO A 549 -8.30 38.95 25.95
N THR A 550 -7.24 38.92 25.14
CA THR A 550 -5.89 38.46 25.47
C THR A 550 -4.80 39.46 25.08
N PRO A 551 -3.57 39.35 25.62
CA PRO A 551 -2.47 40.21 25.24
C PRO A 551 -2.03 39.98 23.79
N GLY A 552 -1.37 40.96 23.16
CA GLY A 552 -0.72 40.80 21.85
C GLY A 552 -1.63 40.88 20.64
N VAL A 553 -2.92 41.13 20.79
CA VAL A 553 -3.88 41.25 19.68
C VAL A 553 -3.81 42.61 18.93
N GLY A 554 -3.03 43.56 19.42
CA GLY A 554 -2.79 44.85 18.75
C GLY A 554 -3.68 46.00 19.21
N LYS A 555 -4.29 45.95 20.41
CA LYS A 555 -5.15 47.02 20.96
C LYS A 555 -4.49 48.39 20.94
N SER A 556 -3.24 48.51 21.49
CA SER A 556 -2.51 49.78 21.54
C SER A 556 -2.11 50.29 20.16
N PHE A 557 -1.84 49.41 19.20
CA PHE A 557 -1.65 49.74 17.78
C PHE A 557 -2.91 50.42 17.22
N VAL A 558 -4.09 49.84 17.50
CA VAL A 558 -5.38 50.37 17.07
C VAL A 558 -5.62 51.72 17.74
N CYS A 559 -5.46 51.83 19.07
CA CYS A 559 -5.64 53.06 19.82
C CYS A 559 -4.77 54.19 19.27
N ALA A 560 -3.45 53.97 19.12
CA ALA A 560 -2.49 54.97 18.65
C ALA A 560 -2.83 55.47 17.25
N ASN A 561 -3.03 54.57 16.29
CA ASN A 561 -3.28 54.95 14.91
C ASN A 561 -4.70 55.53 14.70
N LEU A 562 -5.69 55.07 15.44
CA LEU A 562 -7.04 55.65 15.44
C LEU A 562 -7.00 57.10 16.00
N ALA A 563 -6.20 57.34 17.06
CA ALA A 563 -5.99 58.69 17.60
C ALA A 563 -5.34 59.62 16.55
N VAL A 564 -4.30 59.13 15.84
CA VAL A 564 -3.66 59.87 14.74
C VAL A 564 -4.66 60.21 13.63
N VAL A 565 -5.45 59.24 13.16
CA VAL A 565 -6.45 59.44 12.08
C VAL A 565 -7.51 60.49 12.49
N ASN A 566 -7.97 60.48 13.75
CA ASN A 566 -8.90 61.49 14.23
C ASN A 566 -8.27 62.87 14.36
N ALA A 567 -7.05 62.97 14.88
CA ALA A 567 -6.33 64.24 15.00
C ALA A 567 -6.05 64.86 13.64
N GLN A 568 -5.64 64.07 12.65
CA GLN A 568 -5.43 64.51 11.27
C GLN A 568 -6.72 65.01 10.60
N SER A 569 -7.89 64.62 11.06
CA SER A 569 -9.18 65.18 10.58
C SER A 569 -9.58 66.49 11.25
N GLY A 570 -8.68 67.06 12.11
CA GLY A 570 -8.93 68.33 12.78
C GLY A 570 -9.55 68.22 14.18
N LYS A 571 -9.88 67.02 14.68
CA LYS A 571 -10.41 66.82 16.03
C LYS A 571 -9.29 66.97 17.09
N ARG A 572 -9.62 67.56 18.23
CA ARG A 572 -8.74 67.53 19.41
C ARG A 572 -8.90 66.16 20.09
N VAL A 573 -7.83 65.41 20.12
CA VAL A 573 -7.86 64.02 20.62
C VAL A 573 -6.91 63.89 21.82
N LEU A 574 -7.47 63.27 22.90
CA LEU A 574 -6.67 62.82 24.04
C LEU A 574 -6.54 61.31 24.00
N LEU A 575 -5.32 60.80 23.97
CA LEU A 575 -5.05 59.36 24.11
C LEU A 575 -4.55 59.10 25.54
N ILE A 576 -5.15 58.19 26.25
CA ILE A 576 -4.81 57.82 27.62
C ILE A 576 -4.32 56.36 27.63
N ASP A 577 -3.09 56.12 28.09
CA ASP A 577 -2.54 54.77 28.34
C ASP A 577 -2.95 54.33 29.77
N ALA A 578 -4.04 53.61 29.86
CA ALA A 578 -4.56 53.07 31.12
C ALA A 578 -4.01 51.63 31.40
N ASP A 579 -3.13 51.08 30.55
CA ASP A 579 -2.39 49.87 30.86
C ASP A 579 -1.18 50.15 31.74
N MET A 580 -1.46 50.53 33.01
CA MET A 580 -0.41 50.87 33.98
C MET A 580 0.50 49.68 34.37
N ARG A 581 0.26 48.50 33.80
CA ARG A 581 1.08 47.27 34.04
C ARG A 581 2.14 47.08 32.95
N LYS A 582 1.74 47.28 31.70
CA LYS A 582 2.58 47.08 30.52
C LYS A 582 2.39 48.17 29.46
N GLY A 583 1.99 49.38 29.87
CA GLY A 583 1.82 50.47 28.95
C GLY A 583 3.07 50.86 28.22
N TYR A 584 2.99 51.05 26.91
CA TYR A 584 4.13 51.39 26.06
C TYR A 584 3.80 52.43 24.98
N LEU A 585 2.61 53.04 25.05
CA LEU A 585 2.25 54.09 24.10
C LEU A 585 3.23 55.27 24.10
N HIS A 586 3.81 55.62 25.25
CA HIS A 586 4.86 56.61 25.37
C HIS A 586 6.03 56.35 24.40
N GLN A 587 6.42 55.09 24.19
CA GLN A 587 7.52 54.75 23.28
C GLN A 587 7.14 54.93 21.80
N GLN A 588 5.86 54.74 21.44
CA GLN A 588 5.38 54.94 20.06
C GLN A 588 5.36 56.43 19.68
N PHE A 589 5.05 57.27 20.64
CA PHE A 589 4.98 58.72 20.45
C PHE A 589 6.30 59.45 20.80
N GLY A 590 7.30 58.76 21.31
CA GLY A 590 8.58 59.35 21.70
C GLY A 590 8.50 60.23 22.93
N VAL A 591 7.47 60.04 23.75
CA VAL A 591 7.24 60.78 25.01
C VAL A 591 7.90 60.03 26.17
N GLN A 592 8.44 60.76 27.15
CA GLN A 592 9.03 60.11 28.34
C GLN A 592 7.89 59.60 29.26
N PRO A 593 8.07 58.44 29.92
CA PRO A 593 7.00 57.88 30.80
C PRO A 593 6.83 58.61 32.13
N ARG A 594 7.61 59.60 32.38
CA ARG A 594 7.51 60.44 33.63
C ARG A 594 6.26 61.32 33.57
N HIS A 595 5.65 61.53 34.73
CA HIS A 595 4.43 62.37 34.84
C HIS A 595 3.28 61.78 34.05
N GLY A 596 2.82 60.60 34.43
CA GLY A 596 1.75 59.89 33.76
C GLY A 596 0.49 59.69 34.59
N LEU A 597 -0.42 58.84 34.06
CA LEU A 597 -1.72 58.57 34.66
C LEU A 597 -1.62 58.11 36.13
N ALA A 598 -0.67 57.22 36.42
CA ALA A 598 -0.46 56.69 37.77
C ALA A 598 -0.12 57.79 38.78
N ASP A 599 0.69 58.78 38.35
CA ASP A 599 1.09 59.89 39.23
C ASP A 599 -0.07 60.86 39.51
N ALA A 600 -0.88 61.15 38.48
CA ALA A 600 -2.08 61.97 38.62
C ALA A 600 -3.13 61.29 39.52
N LEU A 601 -3.38 59.99 39.36
CA LEU A 601 -4.34 59.26 40.16
C LEU A 601 -3.89 59.08 41.60
N ALA A 602 -2.59 59.01 41.87
CA ALA A 602 -2.03 58.99 43.21
C ALA A 602 -2.05 60.39 43.89
N GLY A 603 -2.52 61.43 43.19
CA GLY A 603 -2.55 62.81 43.72
C GLY A 603 -1.21 63.51 43.86
N LYS A 604 -0.14 62.99 43.20
CA LYS A 604 1.18 63.53 43.22
C LYS A 604 1.38 64.73 42.29
N LEU A 605 0.58 64.81 41.23
CA LEU A 605 0.67 65.82 40.20
C LEU A 605 -0.75 66.31 39.81
N PRO A 606 -0.88 67.62 39.45
CA PRO A 606 -2.08 68.17 38.84
C PRO A 606 -2.40 67.45 37.52
N PHE A 607 -3.69 67.35 37.15
CA PHE A 607 -4.12 66.67 35.93
C PHE A 607 -3.56 67.34 34.64
N ALA A 608 -3.36 68.65 34.64
CA ALA A 608 -2.78 69.37 33.51
C ALA A 608 -1.31 68.96 33.22
N ASP A 609 -0.57 68.63 34.27
CA ASP A 609 0.89 68.40 34.17
C ASP A 609 1.23 66.99 33.62
N VAL A 610 0.22 66.10 33.53
CA VAL A 610 0.38 64.73 32.98
C VAL A 610 -0.03 64.63 31.52
N VAL A 611 -0.52 65.73 30.92
CA VAL A 611 -0.88 65.79 29.51
C VAL A 611 0.32 66.23 28.70
N HIS A 612 0.76 65.35 27.78
CA HIS A 612 1.94 65.62 26.94
C HIS A 612 1.52 65.89 25.51
N ASP A 613 2.12 66.92 24.92
CA ASP A 613 1.99 67.16 23.48
C ASP A 613 2.73 66.10 22.69
N THR A 614 2.17 65.69 21.57
CA THR A 614 2.79 64.75 20.65
C THR A 614 3.27 65.44 19.37
N ALA A 615 4.09 64.76 18.59
CA ALA A 615 4.53 65.25 17.27
C ALA A 615 3.33 65.37 16.27
N VAL A 616 2.15 64.86 16.60
CA VAL A 616 0.96 64.89 15.75
C VAL A 616 0.10 66.09 16.23
N LYS A 617 -0.16 67.05 15.35
CA LYS A 617 -1.02 68.18 15.63
C LYS A 617 -2.40 67.74 16.12
N ASN A 618 -2.95 68.38 17.14
CA ASN A 618 -4.24 68.11 17.76
C ASN A 618 -4.33 66.76 18.51
N LEU A 619 -3.20 66.09 18.80
CA LEU A 619 -3.15 64.86 19.57
C LEU A 619 -2.28 65.04 20.81
N GLN A 620 -2.86 64.86 21.96
CA GLN A 620 -2.18 64.82 23.24
C GLN A 620 -2.22 63.44 23.86
N LEU A 621 -1.24 63.10 24.67
CA LEU A 621 -1.05 61.77 25.28
C LEU A 621 -0.91 61.88 26.80
N ILE A 622 -1.66 61.10 27.54
CA ILE A 622 -1.35 60.78 28.93
C ILE A 622 -0.70 59.41 28.95
N SER A 623 0.58 59.31 29.27
CA SER A 623 1.29 58.07 29.43
C SER A 623 0.82 57.29 30.68
N CYS A 624 1.10 56.01 30.78
CA CYS A 624 0.79 55.22 31.97
C CYS A 624 1.50 55.68 33.24
N GLY A 625 2.64 56.42 33.11
CA GLY A 625 3.50 56.78 34.21
C GLY A 625 4.47 55.66 34.62
N PHE A 626 5.01 55.75 35.81
CA PHE A 626 5.76 54.64 36.38
C PHE A 626 4.82 53.47 36.76
N ALA A 627 5.34 52.26 36.68
CA ALA A 627 4.56 51.07 37.05
C ALA A 627 4.02 51.21 38.48
N ALA A 628 2.70 51.30 38.57
CA ALA A 628 2.06 51.41 39.86
C ALA A 628 1.97 50.01 40.53
N PRO A 629 2.17 49.89 41.83
CA PRO A 629 1.98 48.63 42.54
C PRO A 629 0.52 48.16 42.54
N ASN A 630 -0.43 49.09 42.60
CA ASN A 630 -1.87 48.78 42.70
C ASN A 630 -2.72 49.52 41.62
N PRO A 631 -2.57 49.19 40.33
CA PRO A 631 -3.25 49.86 39.23
C PRO A 631 -4.78 49.88 39.35
N SER A 632 -5.39 48.76 39.75
CA SER A 632 -6.83 48.63 39.87
C SER A 632 -7.41 49.57 40.97
N GLU A 633 -6.70 49.72 42.10
CA GLU A 633 -7.13 50.61 43.19
C GLU A 633 -7.08 52.10 42.74
N LEU A 634 -6.05 52.47 41.97
CA LEU A 634 -5.95 53.81 41.42
C LEU A 634 -7.08 54.11 40.43
N LEU A 635 -7.47 53.16 39.60
CA LEU A 635 -8.59 53.30 38.66
C LEU A 635 -9.96 53.30 39.36
N MET A 636 -10.07 52.71 40.57
CA MET A 636 -11.27 52.75 41.39
C MET A 636 -11.39 54.07 42.18
N HIS A 637 -10.25 54.78 42.37
CA HIS A 637 -10.23 56.01 43.14
C HIS A 637 -11.02 57.12 42.42
N GLU A 638 -11.65 58.00 43.18
CA GLU A 638 -12.46 59.11 42.66
C GLU A 638 -11.63 60.05 41.74
N ASN A 639 -10.34 60.08 41.91
CA ASN A 639 -9.42 60.90 41.08
C ASN A 639 -9.53 60.50 39.59
N PHE A 640 -9.76 59.26 39.24
CA PHE A 640 -9.95 58.83 37.83
C PHE A 640 -11.23 59.45 37.24
N THR A 641 -12.31 59.40 37.96
CA THR A 641 -13.56 60.03 37.54
C THR A 641 -13.46 61.54 37.45
N ARG A 642 -12.76 62.18 38.41
CA ARG A 642 -12.48 63.59 38.42
C ARG A 642 -11.59 64.01 37.25
N LEU A 643 -10.51 63.27 36.97
CA LEU A 643 -9.61 63.52 35.83
C LEU A 643 -10.39 63.47 34.49
N LEU A 644 -11.21 62.46 34.28
CA LEU A 644 -12.01 62.40 33.06
C LEU A 644 -13.04 63.53 32.97
N ARG A 645 -13.67 63.93 34.10
CA ARG A 645 -14.64 65.01 34.14
C ARG A 645 -14.01 66.39 33.87
N GLU A 646 -12.78 66.62 34.33
CA GLU A 646 -12.04 67.85 34.11
C GLU A 646 -11.45 67.93 32.70
N LEU A 647 -10.86 66.85 32.19
CA LEU A 647 -10.13 66.87 30.91
C LEU A 647 -11.03 66.64 29.69
N ALA A 648 -11.99 65.72 29.76
CA ALA A 648 -12.76 65.32 28.58
C ALA A 648 -13.46 66.49 27.87
N PRO A 649 -14.03 67.54 28.53
CA PRO A 649 -14.67 68.65 27.84
C PRO A 649 -13.75 69.47 26.91
N HIS A 650 -12.44 69.36 27.09
CA HIS A 650 -11.45 70.06 26.27
C HIS A 650 -11.11 69.36 24.95
N TYR A 651 -11.57 68.12 24.78
CA TYR A 651 -11.28 67.28 23.60
C TYR A 651 -12.58 66.84 22.90
N ASP A 652 -12.46 66.68 21.61
CA ASP A 652 -13.59 66.21 20.79
C ASP A 652 -13.69 64.64 20.83
N LEU A 653 -12.59 63.98 21.26
CA LEU A 653 -12.54 62.51 21.44
C LEU A 653 -11.47 62.16 22.48
N VAL A 654 -11.81 61.34 23.44
CA VAL A 654 -10.88 60.71 24.39
C VAL A 654 -10.80 59.23 24.10
N ILE A 655 -9.60 58.67 23.78
CA ILE A 655 -9.39 57.27 23.55
C ILE A 655 -8.56 56.71 24.73
N ILE A 656 -9.09 55.62 25.34
CA ILE A 656 -8.45 54.97 26.48
C ILE A 656 -8.01 53.55 26.06
N ASP A 657 -6.69 53.34 26.04
CA ASP A 657 -6.09 52.01 25.88
C ASP A 657 -6.10 51.28 27.23
N THR A 658 -6.65 50.10 27.32
CA THR A 658 -6.76 49.33 28.57
C THR A 658 -6.08 47.97 28.48
N PRO A 659 -5.67 47.36 29.60
CA PRO A 659 -5.15 46.00 29.59
C PRO A 659 -6.22 44.98 29.17
N PRO A 660 -5.81 43.72 28.79
CA PRO A 660 -6.74 42.68 28.37
C PRO A 660 -7.71 42.26 29.48
N VAL A 661 -9.00 42.08 29.14
CA VAL A 661 -10.11 41.75 30.08
C VAL A 661 -9.89 40.43 30.81
N MET A 662 -9.27 39.44 30.13
CA MET A 662 -9.04 38.13 30.74
C MET A 662 -7.88 38.14 31.74
N ALA A 663 -6.96 39.08 31.59
CA ALA A 663 -5.79 39.18 32.45
C ALA A 663 -6.06 39.91 33.77
N VAL A 664 -6.82 41.02 33.70
CA VAL A 664 -7.08 41.91 34.86
C VAL A 664 -8.43 42.57 34.76
N THR A 665 -8.89 43.18 35.88
CA THR A 665 -10.19 43.86 35.99
C THR A 665 -10.18 45.33 35.56
N ASP A 666 -9.02 45.89 35.29
CA ASP A 666 -8.80 47.33 35.01
C ASP A 666 -9.67 47.85 33.86
N ALA A 667 -9.79 47.07 32.77
CA ALA A 667 -10.66 47.40 31.64
C ALA A 667 -12.15 47.54 32.03
N THR A 668 -12.59 46.80 33.03
CA THR A 668 -13.98 46.88 33.55
C THR A 668 -14.20 48.21 34.27
N LEU A 669 -13.21 48.65 35.06
CA LEU A 669 -13.30 49.92 35.82
C LEU A 669 -13.33 51.10 34.88
N VAL A 670 -12.45 51.10 33.87
CA VAL A 670 -12.42 52.15 32.82
C VAL A 670 -13.72 52.15 32.00
N GLY A 671 -14.21 50.96 31.62
CA GLY A 671 -15.40 50.81 30.79
C GLY A 671 -16.68 51.42 31.39
N ARG A 672 -16.76 51.48 32.72
CA ARG A 672 -17.88 52.15 33.41
C ARG A 672 -17.97 53.67 33.19
N GLN A 673 -16.80 54.29 32.91
CA GLN A 673 -16.70 55.72 32.64
C GLN A 673 -16.80 56.06 31.14
N ALA A 674 -16.54 55.09 30.28
CA ALA A 674 -16.57 55.29 28.84
C ALA A 674 -18.00 55.31 28.27
N GLY A 675 -18.23 56.19 27.29
CA GLY A 675 -19.49 56.24 26.54
C GLY A 675 -19.59 55.12 25.52
N THR A 676 -18.45 54.69 24.97
CA THR A 676 -18.40 53.61 24.00
C THR A 676 -17.24 52.67 24.32
N CYS A 677 -17.47 51.36 24.26
CA CYS A 677 -16.47 50.33 24.50
C CYS A 677 -16.37 49.42 23.29
N MET A 678 -15.14 49.21 22.81
CA MET A 678 -14.82 48.34 21.65
C MET A 678 -13.84 47.27 22.07
N MET A 679 -13.97 46.08 21.45
CA MET A 679 -13.07 44.97 21.68
C MET A 679 -12.21 44.68 20.42
N VAL A 680 -10.91 44.64 20.58
CA VAL A 680 -9.98 44.23 19.51
C VAL A 680 -9.75 42.73 19.60
N SER A 681 -10.02 42.03 18.52
CA SER A 681 -9.63 40.62 18.31
C SER A 681 -8.65 40.47 17.17
N ARG A 682 -7.83 39.43 17.18
CA ARG A 682 -6.77 39.24 16.16
C ARG A 682 -7.07 38.00 15.34
N PHE A 683 -6.95 38.16 14.01
CA PHE A 683 -7.08 37.11 13.03
C PHE A 683 -6.16 35.93 13.36
N GLY A 684 -6.72 34.72 13.38
CA GLY A 684 -5.99 33.48 13.59
C GLY A 684 -5.36 33.30 14.98
N GLN A 685 -5.51 34.26 15.91
CA GLN A 685 -4.94 34.20 17.25
C GLN A 685 -6.00 34.19 18.35
N SER A 686 -6.98 35.09 18.27
CA SER A 686 -8.08 35.14 19.25
C SER A 686 -9.05 33.99 18.96
N THR A 687 -9.52 33.29 20.00
CA THR A 687 -10.54 32.25 19.86
C THR A 687 -11.96 32.81 20.13
N VAL A 688 -12.97 32.20 19.50
CA VAL A 688 -14.41 32.57 19.77
C VAL A 688 -14.70 32.50 21.26
N LYS A 689 -14.17 31.48 21.94
CA LYS A 689 -14.38 31.27 23.38
C LYS A 689 -13.79 32.41 24.23
N GLU A 690 -12.56 32.87 23.89
CA GLU A 690 -11.95 33.98 24.62
C GLU A 690 -12.72 35.28 24.45
N ILE A 691 -13.19 35.57 23.24
CA ILE A 691 -13.99 36.74 22.92
C ILE A 691 -15.31 36.71 23.73
N ASP A 692 -15.98 35.57 23.74
CA ASP A 692 -17.27 35.44 24.47
C ASP A 692 -17.07 35.54 25.99
N VAL A 693 -16.04 34.92 26.55
CA VAL A 693 -15.71 35.02 27.97
C VAL A 693 -15.42 36.49 28.34
N ALA A 694 -14.61 37.19 27.53
CA ALA A 694 -14.30 38.60 27.79
C ALA A 694 -15.55 39.50 27.70
N ARG A 695 -16.42 39.25 26.69
CA ARG A 695 -17.71 39.93 26.54
C ARG A 695 -18.62 39.76 27.78
N ARG A 696 -18.81 38.51 28.21
CA ARG A 696 -19.62 38.19 29.38
C ARG A 696 -19.08 38.83 30.65
N ARG A 697 -17.76 38.84 30.84
CA ARG A 697 -17.12 39.44 32.00
C ARG A 697 -17.33 40.95 32.07
N LEU A 698 -17.27 41.66 30.94
CA LEU A 698 -17.58 43.07 30.84
C LEU A 698 -19.08 43.34 31.12
N LEU A 699 -19.95 42.56 30.50
CA LEU A 699 -21.42 42.69 30.66
C LEU A 699 -21.85 42.46 32.12
N GLN A 700 -21.29 41.45 32.79
CA GLN A 700 -21.57 41.17 34.22
C GLN A 700 -21.23 42.33 35.14
N ASN A 701 -20.30 43.18 34.73
CA ASN A 701 -19.85 44.34 35.47
C ASN A 701 -20.48 45.66 34.96
N GLY A 702 -21.55 45.57 34.17
CA GLY A 702 -22.29 46.73 33.67
C GLY A 702 -21.60 47.47 32.50
N VAL A 703 -20.64 46.85 31.84
CA VAL A 703 -19.96 47.43 30.66
C VAL A 703 -20.47 46.74 29.41
N THR A 704 -21.17 47.48 28.55
CA THR A 704 -21.67 46.93 27.26
C THR A 704 -20.69 47.26 26.14
N LEU A 705 -20.28 46.22 25.43
CA LEU A 705 -19.49 46.39 24.21
C LEU A 705 -20.42 46.81 23.06
N LYS A 706 -20.04 47.86 22.35
CA LYS A 706 -20.75 48.29 21.14
C LYS A 706 -20.42 47.43 19.93
N GLY A 707 -19.20 46.90 19.86
CA GLY A 707 -18.78 46.01 18.81
C GLY A 707 -17.30 45.60 18.90
N ALA A 708 -16.82 44.97 17.85
CA ALA A 708 -15.47 44.48 17.74
C ALA A 708 -14.71 45.13 16.58
N ILE A 709 -13.36 45.11 16.70
CA ILE A 709 -12.42 45.49 15.67
C ILE A 709 -11.57 44.24 15.38
N PHE A 710 -11.59 43.80 14.16
CA PHE A 710 -10.88 42.58 13.75
C PHE A 710 -9.52 42.93 13.15
N ASN A 711 -8.42 42.67 13.87
CA ASN A 711 -7.10 43.17 13.56
C ASN A 711 -6.18 42.10 12.97
N GLY A 712 -5.28 42.50 12.04
CA GLY A 712 -4.22 41.65 11.49
C GLY A 712 -4.73 40.61 10.50
N VAL A 713 -5.73 40.94 9.72
CA VAL A 713 -6.31 40.06 8.70
C VAL A 713 -5.28 39.79 7.62
N VAL A 714 -5.02 38.49 7.37
CA VAL A 714 -4.13 38.04 6.31
C VAL A 714 -4.98 37.51 5.17
N ARG A 715 -4.70 37.91 3.92
CA ARG A 715 -5.35 37.35 2.72
C ARG A 715 -4.95 35.89 2.58
N LYS A 716 -5.90 35.00 2.76
CA LYS A 716 -5.81 33.57 2.46
C LYS A 716 -6.86 33.22 1.42
N ALA A 717 -6.66 32.12 0.67
CA ALA A 717 -7.66 31.64 -0.27
C ALA A 717 -8.98 31.31 0.42
N SER A 718 -8.94 30.90 1.69
CA SER A 718 -10.10 30.62 2.55
C SER A 718 -10.88 31.87 2.97
N THR A 719 -10.28 33.08 2.90
CA THR A 719 -10.92 34.34 3.31
C THR A 719 -11.24 35.29 2.15
N ALA A 720 -10.93 34.88 0.91
CA ALA A 720 -11.12 35.73 -0.29
C ALA A 720 -12.58 36.10 -0.55
N GLU A 721 -13.54 35.34 -0.06
CA GLU A 721 -14.99 35.57 -0.25
C GLU A 721 -15.49 36.78 0.55
N TYR A 722 -14.80 37.15 1.65
CA TYR A 722 -15.15 38.30 2.51
C TYR A 722 -14.47 39.61 2.12
N ASP A 723 -13.51 39.54 1.17
CA ASP A 723 -12.76 40.73 0.70
C ASP A 723 -13.58 41.56 -0.33
N CYS A 724 -14.68 40.98 -0.89
CA CYS A 724 -15.55 41.69 -1.81
C CYS A 724 -16.44 42.77 -1.13
N ALA A 725 -16.56 42.76 0.19
CA ALA A 725 -17.31 43.77 0.91
C ALA A 725 -16.46 44.98 1.40
N SER A 726 -15.13 44.87 1.29
CA SER A 726 -14.19 45.94 1.61
C SER A 726 -13.69 46.56 0.31
N TYR A 727 -14.31 47.64 -0.13
CA TYR A 727 -13.92 48.44 -1.31
C TYR A 727 -12.43 48.83 -1.26
N GLY A 728 -11.57 48.01 -1.84
CA GLY A 728 -10.23 48.38 -2.15
C GLY A 728 -10.17 48.93 -3.57
N TYR A 729 -10.33 50.23 -3.71
CA TYR A 729 -9.85 50.92 -4.91
C TYR A 729 -8.33 50.77 -4.94
N ASP A 730 -7.85 49.82 -5.75
CA ASP A 730 -6.43 49.70 -6.10
C ASP A 730 -6.15 50.83 -7.11
N TYR A 731 -5.70 51.97 -6.59
CA TYR A 731 -5.03 52.99 -7.41
C TYR A 731 -3.63 52.44 -7.72
N GLY A 732 -3.61 51.56 -8.73
CA GLY A 732 -2.39 51.10 -9.33
C GLY A 732 -1.61 52.33 -9.86
N ASP A 733 -0.46 52.57 -9.25
CA ASP A 733 0.58 53.43 -9.82
C ASP A 733 1.09 52.77 -11.12
N SER A 734 0.39 53.05 -12.22
CA SER A 734 0.98 52.96 -13.55
C SER A 734 1.76 54.26 -13.79
N ARG A 735 3.03 54.29 -13.40
CA ARG A 735 4.09 55.16 -14.03
C ARG A 735 5.42 55.07 -13.29
N ALA A 736 6.35 54.55 -14.04
CA ALA A 736 7.77 54.67 -14.22
C ALA A 736 8.54 53.40 -13.98
#